data_5b7fa537546a77c6462e987d52664d62
#
_entry.id   5b7fa537546a77c6462e987d52664d62
#
_cell.length_a   1.000
_cell.length_b   1.000
_cell.length_c   1.000
_cell.angle_alpha   90.00
_cell.angle_beta   90.00
_cell.angle_gamma   90.00
#
_symmetry.space_group_name_H-M   'P 1'
#
loop_
_entity.id
_entity.type
_entity.pdbx_description
1 polymer ?
#
loop_
_entity_poly.entity_id
_entity_poly.type
_entity_poly.pdbx_seq_one_letter_code
_entity_poly.pdbx_strand_id
1 'polypeptide(L)'
;MTVCSVATTNEQNVDTQVGLQAAKRIQPHSLVELATANSIMRLMVTDGEQPIDTYIRYKNDISEWYKCMREEYLLTEVEIKIIEPYLLPVYGVGDTQEIVMELSMDEHIANFSVAESNKLRKSIAKKDKELQQKMKHTFFEAGRGIGTSDNLLNYIWNEVVGKQLGYSFSKNHTFPYSCIGVQELNLAYHYPIIYWNTACLIVDAGADEEVEENKSTDYGKIATAISNMQKRNIPIALPYINQANFGFYPDEENNRIIYALKAINGIGDDVVRILLENRPYRDMQDFYERMIKTKLVKNSQMIQLIKAGVFDELSNTNRIELMKEYISKFIVNKCNALGMQQFNKLLVLNEKYNFIPEKLQLAIRHVNFKKYVLDDYFFYKNVIIDGKKVPKAGYHDRLFKLDETSMRFFIQYYSEDSVEAVIDEFYVISEKRFIKENKTHIAPLKEWLTLETTLEQYNYYLVQEALEENASGTLSKWEMDSLSIYATTEHELKNMKDNMYGIEDFYEMPEEPEIYDTYTKRIKIKEGETWRTEVKEFPKYRIKRISGTVLDKNKDKHLVTLLTKTGVVMVKFSKGQFVHYDQQISSIDENGNKKVLEKSWFKRGNKIAVCGYRQNDIFRAYKYADSAYKHSCMLIKKVNDDGSILASVERLNINE
;
A
#
# COMPACT_ATOMS: atom_id res chain seq x y z
N MET A 1 -29.10 3.37 -8.28
CA MET A 1 -27.72 2.83 -8.43
C MET A 1 -26.69 3.90 -8.82
N THR A 2 -27.08 5.00 -9.41
CA THR A 2 -26.17 5.98 -10.00
C THR A 2 -25.60 6.99 -9.00
N VAL A 3 -26.36 7.38 -7.98
CA VAL A 3 -25.94 8.39 -6.98
C VAL A 3 -24.70 7.97 -6.21
N CYS A 4 -24.57 6.68 -5.87
CA CYS A 4 -23.49 6.19 -5.02
C CYS A 4 -22.16 5.93 -5.75
N SER A 5 -22.17 5.85 -7.09
CA SER A 5 -20.95 5.64 -7.88
C SER A 5 -20.31 6.93 -8.39
N VAL A 6 -20.98 8.05 -8.20
CA VAL A 6 -20.57 9.36 -8.73
C VAL A 6 -20.08 10.29 -7.60
N ALA A 7 -20.55 10.11 -6.36
CA ALA A 7 -20.16 10.92 -5.22
C ALA A 7 -18.81 10.49 -4.59
N THR A 8 -17.79 10.28 -5.40
CA THR A 8 -16.47 9.80 -4.92
C THR A 8 -15.43 10.88 -4.79
N THR A 9 -15.80 12.14 -4.76
CA THR A 9 -14.83 13.19 -4.52
C THR A 9 -14.95 13.74 -3.10
N ASN A 10 -13.95 13.40 -2.34
CA ASN A 10 -13.54 14.02 -1.08
C ASN A 10 -14.46 13.91 0.13
N GLU A 11 -14.01 13.04 0.96
CA GLU A 11 -14.08 13.18 2.40
C GLU A 11 -15.46 13.20 2.99
N GLN A 12 -15.85 12.09 3.41
CA GLN A 12 -16.49 11.91 4.68
C GLN A 12 -17.84 11.22 4.73
N ASN A 13 -18.71 11.25 3.76
CA ASN A 13 -20.05 10.76 4.09
C ASN A 13 -20.59 9.68 3.14
N VAL A 14 -20.89 9.97 1.91
CA VAL A 14 -21.60 9.01 1.03
C VAL A 14 -20.65 8.08 0.27
N ASP A 15 -19.42 8.48 0.06
CA ASP A 15 -18.36 7.66 -0.57
C ASP A 15 -17.73 6.61 0.36
N THR A 16 -18.07 6.68 1.65
CA THR A 16 -17.68 5.63 2.59
C THR A 16 -18.55 4.38 2.40
N GLN A 17 -18.03 3.23 2.78
CA GLN A 17 -18.83 1.99 2.76
C GLN A 17 -20.13 2.13 3.55
N VAL A 18 -20.10 2.82 4.70
CA VAL A 18 -21.28 3.08 5.53
C VAL A 18 -22.28 3.99 4.79
N GLY A 19 -21.79 5.05 4.13
CA GLY A 19 -22.63 5.95 3.35
C GLY A 19 -23.27 5.28 2.14
N LEU A 20 -22.50 4.46 1.41
CA LEU A 20 -23.00 3.69 0.29
C LEU A 20 -24.12 2.72 0.71
N GLN A 21 -23.92 2.00 1.83
CA GLN A 21 -24.95 1.10 2.36
C GLN A 21 -26.20 1.87 2.83
N ALA A 22 -26.03 3.00 3.51
CA ALA A 22 -27.13 3.85 3.91
C ALA A 22 -27.95 4.36 2.70
N ALA A 23 -27.27 4.85 1.66
CA ALA A 23 -27.90 5.32 0.45
C ALA A 23 -28.63 4.21 -0.32
N LYS A 24 -28.04 3.00 -0.40
CA LYS A 24 -28.69 1.81 -1.00
C LYS A 24 -29.95 1.39 -0.26
N ARG A 25 -29.95 1.47 1.08
CA ARG A 25 -31.07 1.08 1.92
C ARG A 25 -32.17 2.13 1.95
N ILE A 26 -31.79 3.42 2.11
CA ILE A 26 -32.72 4.56 2.20
C ILE A 26 -33.34 4.88 0.83
N GLN A 27 -32.60 4.68 -0.26
CA GLN A 27 -33.00 5.03 -1.63
C GLN A 27 -33.56 6.48 -1.71
N PRO A 28 -32.72 7.50 -1.47
CA PRO A 28 -33.17 8.88 -1.41
C PRO A 28 -33.72 9.35 -2.77
N HIS A 29 -34.93 9.98 -2.75
CA HIS A 29 -35.61 10.53 -3.91
C HIS A 29 -35.64 12.07 -3.93
N SER A 30 -35.15 12.71 -2.88
CA SER A 30 -35.08 14.16 -2.74
C SER A 30 -33.77 14.61 -2.11
N LEU A 31 -33.45 15.89 -2.23
CA LEU A 31 -32.28 16.50 -1.57
C LEU A 31 -32.37 16.39 -0.04
N VAL A 32 -33.60 16.53 0.52
CA VAL A 32 -33.83 16.37 1.96
C VAL A 32 -33.50 14.95 2.40
N GLU A 33 -34.02 13.94 1.69
CA GLU A 33 -33.76 12.54 2.01
C GLU A 33 -32.25 12.17 1.87
N LEU A 34 -31.56 12.79 0.92
CA LEU A 34 -30.10 12.61 0.78
C LEU A 34 -29.37 13.26 1.97
N ALA A 35 -29.79 14.45 2.40
CA ALA A 35 -29.23 15.12 3.58
C ALA A 35 -29.49 14.30 4.86
N THR A 36 -30.71 13.75 5.00
CA THR A 36 -31.05 12.86 6.10
C THR A 36 -30.21 11.58 6.06
N ALA A 37 -30.00 10.96 4.90
CA ALA A 37 -29.12 9.82 4.76
C ALA A 37 -27.69 10.12 5.26
N ASN A 38 -27.14 11.29 4.92
CA ASN A 38 -25.85 11.77 5.39
C ASN A 38 -25.78 11.95 6.92
N SER A 39 -26.89 12.32 7.56
CA SER A 39 -26.97 12.50 9.00
C SER A 39 -27.14 11.17 9.73
N ILE A 40 -28.15 10.40 9.31
CA ILE A 40 -28.65 9.23 10.06
C ILE A 40 -27.71 8.03 10.02
N MET A 41 -26.91 7.88 8.96
CA MET A 41 -25.96 6.77 8.83
C MET A 41 -24.92 6.69 9.94
N ARG A 42 -24.75 7.76 10.71
CA ARG A 42 -23.80 7.83 11.83
C ARG A 42 -24.46 7.78 13.19
N LEU A 43 -25.78 7.82 13.24
CA LEU A 43 -26.52 7.65 14.46
C LEU A 43 -26.55 6.16 14.82
N MET A 44 -26.09 5.83 16.02
CA MET A 44 -26.11 4.46 16.53
C MET A 44 -26.61 4.45 17.97
N VAL A 45 -27.60 3.63 18.24
CA VAL A 45 -28.09 3.38 19.60
C VAL A 45 -27.55 2.07 20.13
N THR A 46 -27.35 2.01 21.44
CA THR A 46 -26.84 0.80 22.11
C THR A 46 -27.94 -0.25 22.30
N ASP A 47 -29.18 0.19 22.48
CA ASP A 47 -30.33 -0.65 22.72
C ASP A 47 -31.50 -0.23 21.84
N GLY A 48 -32.23 -1.20 21.30
CA GLY A 48 -33.40 -0.99 20.45
C GLY A 48 -33.08 -0.91 18.95
N GLU A 49 -34.09 -0.51 18.17
CA GLU A 49 -34.03 -0.37 16.72
C GLU A 49 -33.11 0.79 16.33
N GLN A 50 -32.25 0.56 15.34
CA GLN A 50 -31.32 1.60 14.86
C GLN A 50 -32.09 2.73 14.14
N PRO A 51 -31.65 4.00 14.28
CA PRO A 51 -32.35 5.14 13.67
C PRO A 51 -32.56 5.00 12.15
N ILE A 52 -31.61 4.39 11.45
CA ILE A 52 -31.73 4.11 10.00
C ILE A 52 -32.85 3.10 9.71
N ASP A 53 -33.02 2.09 10.53
CA ASP A 53 -34.05 1.07 10.36
C ASP A 53 -35.44 1.65 10.63
N THR A 54 -35.57 2.45 11.70
CA THR A 54 -36.79 3.22 12.01
C THR A 54 -37.14 4.15 10.86
N TYR A 55 -36.16 4.89 10.32
CA TYR A 55 -36.38 5.78 9.20
C TYR A 55 -36.90 5.07 7.95
N ILE A 56 -36.30 3.96 7.57
CA ILE A 56 -36.72 3.16 6.41
C ILE A 56 -38.12 2.61 6.62
N ARG A 57 -38.44 2.13 7.81
CA ARG A 57 -39.75 1.60 8.17
C ARG A 57 -40.82 2.68 8.03
N TYR A 58 -40.62 3.88 8.62
CA TYR A 58 -41.57 4.98 8.54
C TYR A 58 -41.65 5.62 7.15
N LYS A 59 -40.54 5.62 6.38
CA LYS A 59 -40.57 6.05 4.98
C LYS A 59 -41.43 5.14 4.11
N ASN A 60 -41.41 3.83 4.36
CA ASN A 60 -42.19 2.86 3.63
C ASN A 60 -43.67 2.88 4.05
N ASP A 61 -43.94 3.08 5.32
CA ASP A 61 -45.28 3.25 5.86
C ASP A 61 -45.33 4.28 6.99
N ILE A 62 -45.68 5.51 6.64
CA ILE A 62 -45.75 6.60 7.59
C ILE A 62 -46.83 6.40 8.66
N SER A 63 -47.84 5.53 8.43
CA SER A 63 -48.88 5.23 9.40
C SER A 63 -48.29 4.56 10.67
N GLU A 64 -47.17 3.87 10.56
CA GLU A 64 -46.48 3.28 11.71
C GLU A 64 -45.92 4.34 12.66
N TRP A 65 -45.44 5.48 12.12
CA TRP A 65 -45.03 6.59 12.96
C TRP A 65 -46.18 7.16 13.76
N TYR A 66 -47.33 7.41 13.11
CA TYR A 66 -48.53 7.86 13.78
C TYR A 66 -49.04 6.85 14.81
N LYS A 67 -48.93 5.55 14.53
CA LYS A 67 -49.28 4.49 15.45
C LYS A 67 -48.39 4.51 16.70
N CYS A 68 -47.08 4.66 16.55
CA CYS A 68 -46.12 4.81 17.66
C CYS A 68 -46.54 6.01 18.56
N MET A 69 -46.82 7.17 17.98
CA MET A 69 -47.25 8.35 18.75
C MET A 69 -48.56 8.12 19.51
N ARG A 70 -49.55 7.49 18.88
CA ARG A 70 -50.88 7.29 19.48
C ARG A 70 -50.93 6.13 20.48
N GLU A 71 -50.33 5.02 20.15
CA GLU A 71 -50.45 3.76 20.93
C GLU A 71 -49.34 3.58 21.97
N GLU A 72 -48.12 3.94 21.65
CA GLU A 72 -46.98 3.77 22.55
C GLU A 72 -46.77 4.97 23.48
N TYR A 73 -46.94 6.19 22.94
CA TYR A 73 -46.74 7.43 23.69
C TYR A 73 -48.04 8.08 24.11
N LEU A 74 -49.20 7.62 23.65
CA LEU A 74 -50.53 8.13 23.97
C LEU A 74 -50.67 9.63 23.70
N LEU A 75 -50.07 10.13 22.62
CA LEU A 75 -50.21 11.54 22.22
C LEU A 75 -51.58 11.85 21.67
N THR A 76 -52.06 13.03 22.02
CA THR A 76 -53.31 13.58 21.45
C THR A 76 -53.08 14.10 20.03
N GLU A 77 -54.17 14.24 19.24
CA GLU A 77 -54.10 14.81 17.89
C GLU A 77 -53.54 16.25 17.87
N VAL A 78 -53.73 17.01 18.96
CA VAL A 78 -53.17 18.35 19.11
C VAL A 78 -51.63 18.27 19.25
N GLU A 79 -51.13 17.38 20.11
CA GLU A 79 -49.72 17.18 20.33
C GLU A 79 -48.99 16.65 19.09
N ILE A 80 -49.64 15.73 18.35
CA ILE A 80 -49.12 15.23 17.07
C ILE A 80 -48.95 16.40 16.10
N LYS A 81 -49.94 17.28 15.98
CA LYS A 81 -49.83 18.45 15.10
C LYS A 81 -48.74 19.45 15.48
N ILE A 82 -48.33 19.49 16.75
CA ILE A 82 -47.22 20.35 17.19
C ILE A 82 -45.87 19.83 16.64
N ILE A 83 -45.67 18.52 16.62
CA ILE A 83 -44.39 17.90 16.22
C ILE A 83 -44.29 17.57 14.71
N GLU A 84 -45.43 17.41 14.02
CA GLU A 84 -45.48 17.14 12.58
C GLU A 84 -44.61 18.09 11.73
N PRO A 85 -44.63 19.42 11.89
CA PRO A 85 -43.82 20.31 11.05
C PRO A 85 -42.32 20.07 11.13
N TYR A 86 -41.82 19.55 12.25
CA TYR A 86 -40.42 19.29 12.49
C TYR A 86 -40.02 17.90 12.02
N LEU A 87 -40.83 16.89 12.24
CA LEU A 87 -40.47 15.49 12.08
C LEU A 87 -41.04 14.81 10.83
N LEU A 88 -42.20 15.27 10.32
CA LEU A 88 -42.78 14.67 9.11
C LEU A 88 -41.83 14.74 7.88
N PRO A 89 -41.11 15.88 7.64
CA PRO A 89 -40.16 15.96 6.53
C PRO A 89 -39.00 14.95 6.58
N VAL A 90 -38.74 14.41 7.75
CA VAL A 90 -37.69 13.41 8.00
C VAL A 90 -38.26 12.08 8.50
N TYR A 91 -39.53 11.80 8.09
CA TYR A 91 -40.24 10.55 8.41
C TYR A 91 -40.20 10.17 9.91
N GLY A 92 -40.42 11.15 10.78
CA GLY A 92 -40.52 10.91 12.22
C GLY A 92 -39.21 10.71 12.96
N VAL A 93 -38.06 10.73 12.28
CA VAL A 93 -36.76 10.47 12.90
C VAL A 93 -35.93 11.75 12.96
N GLY A 94 -35.67 12.28 14.16
CA GLY A 94 -34.78 13.43 14.33
C GLY A 94 -33.35 13.11 13.91
N ASP A 95 -32.94 13.66 12.77
CA ASP A 95 -31.66 13.33 12.11
C ASP A 95 -30.54 14.31 12.40
N THR A 96 -30.88 15.52 12.87
CA THR A 96 -29.91 16.61 13.08
C THR A 96 -30.09 17.29 14.44
N GLN A 97 -29.02 17.93 14.91
CA GLN A 97 -29.02 18.67 16.18
C GLN A 97 -29.97 19.91 16.13
N GLU A 98 -30.22 20.46 14.95
CA GLU A 98 -31.13 21.60 14.78
C GLU A 98 -32.57 21.21 15.08
N ILE A 99 -33.03 20.02 14.69
CA ILE A 99 -34.36 19.52 15.05
C ILE A 99 -34.53 19.43 16.57
N VAL A 100 -33.52 18.99 17.30
CA VAL A 100 -33.56 18.99 18.77
C VAL A 100 -33.67 20.40 19.32
N MET A 101 -32.97 21.37 18.72
CA MET A 101 -33.03 22.76 19.13
C MET A 101 -34.42 23.36 18.83
N GLU A 102 -34.90 23.17 17.60
CA GLU A 102 -36.21 23.68 17.17
C GLU A 102 -37.33 23.16 18.05
N LEU A 103 -37.41 21.85 18.30
CA LEU A 103 -38.37 21.23 19.20
C LEU A 103 -38.25 21.76 20.64
N SER A 104 -37.05 21.95 21.18
CA SER A 104 -36.91 22.46 22.54
C SER A 104 -37.29 23.94 22.69
N MET A 105 -37.21 24.73 21.62
CA MET A 105 -37.57 26.14 21.61
C MET A 105 -39.05 26.37 21.32
N ASP A 106 -39.78 25.38 20.83
CA ASP A 106 -41.21 25.51 20.55
C ASP A 106 -42.00 25.91 21.79
N GLU A 107 -42.86 26.90 21.66
CA GLU A 107 -43.68 27.51 22.76
C GLU A 107 -44.68 26.52 23.37
N HIS A 108 -45.01 25.42 22.67
CA HIS A 108 -45.91 24.38 23.15
C HIS A 108 -45.17 23.15 23.66
N ILE A 109 -43.83 23.13 23.64
CA ILE A 109 -43.01 21.96 24.07
C ILE A 109 -42.23 22.29 25.34
N ALA A 110 -41.19 23.13 25.27
CA ALA A 110 -40.39 23.49 26.42
C ALA A 110 -40.05 25.00 26.46
N ASN A 111 -40.33 25.72 25.39
CA ASN A 111 -40.13 27.17 25.25
C ASN A 111 -38.73 27.62 25.69
N PHE A 112 -37.71 26.81 25.35
CA PHE A 112 -36.33 27.14 25.65
C PHE A 112 -35.87 28.39 24.92
N SER A 113 -35.08 29.22 25.60
CA SER A 113 -34.31 30.25 24.92
C SER A 113 -33.24 29.58 24.01
N VAL A 114 -32.73 30.31 23.04
CA VAL A 114 -31.60 29.87 22.18
C VAL A 114 -30.40 29.41 23.01
N ALA A 115 -30.16 30.07 24.16
CA ALA A 115 -29.04 29.71 25.05
C ALA A 115 -29.25 28.34 25.73
N GLU A 116 -30.46 28.04 26.17
CA GLU A 116 -30.82 26.75 26.81
C GLU A 116 -30.84 25.64 25.80
N SER A 117 -31.45 25.86 24.64
CA SER A 117 -31.44 24.92 23.51
C SER A 117 -30.00 24.56 23.06
N ASN A 118 -29.12 25.57 22.97
CA ASN A 118 -27.71 25.33 22.66
C ASN A 118 -26.95 24.58 23.77
N LYS A 119 -27.34 24.72 25.05
CA LYS A 119 -26.81 23.89 26.13
C LYS A 119 -27.25 22.44 25.98
N LEU A 120 -28.52 22.20 25.64
CA LEU A 120 -29.05 20.87 25.35
C LEU A 120 -28.24 20.22 24.20
N ARG A 121 -28.12 20.90 23.07
CA ARG A 121 -27.31 20.45 21.93
C ARG A 121 -25.87 20.07 22.31
N LYS A 122 -25.21 20.94 23.12
CA LYS A 122 -23.84 20.69 23.59
C LYS A 122 -23.75 19.45 24.50
N SER A 123 -24.78 19.17 25.31
CA SER A 123 -24.84 18.01 26.18
C SER A 123 -24.87 16.70 25.37
N ILE A 124 -25.59 16.70 24.26
CA ILE A 124 -25.65 15.56 23.33
C ILE A 124 -24.27 15.31 22.72
N ALA A 125 -23.61 16.34 22.18
CA ALA A 125 -22.33 16.22 21.47
C ALA A 125 -21.17 15.79 22.38
N LYS A 126 -21.12 16.24 23.66
CA LYS A 126 -20.01 16.02 24.57
C LYS A 126 -20.01 14.67 25.28
N LYS A 127 -21.05 13.84 25.13
CA LYS A 127 -21.20 12.54 25.84
C LYS A 127 -21.11 12.66 27.37
N ASP A 128 -21.44 13.82 27.91
CA ASP A 128 -21.41 14.13 29.34
C ASP A 128 -22.72 13.68 30.00
N LYS A 129 -22.71 12.54 30.66
CA LYS A 129 -23.91 11.95 31.26
C LYS A 129 -24.54 12.80 32.36
N GLU A 130 -23.73 13.51 33.15
CA GLU A 130 -24.26 14.39 34.21
C GLU A 130 -24.96 15.60 33.61
N LEU A 131 -24.34 16.21 32.60
CA LEU A 131 -24.95 17.33 31.87
C LEU A 131 -26.21 16.89 31.13
N GLN A 132 -26.22 15.69 30.55
CA GLN A 132 -27.39 15.12 29.87
C GLN A 132 -28.54 14.94 30.85
N GLN A 133 -28.31 14.38 32.03
CA GLN A 133 -29.33 14.22 33.05
C GLN A 133 -29.85 15.55 33.56
N LYS A 134 -28.96 16.52 33.79
CA LYS A 134 -29.36 17.88 34.16
C LYS A 134 -30.22 18.54 33.10
N MET A 135 -29.85 18.41 31.82
CA MET A 135 -30.63 18.98 30.73
C MET A 135 -31.96 18.28 30.52
N LYS A 136 -32.04 16.95 30.78
CA LYS A 136 -33.30 16.22 30.82
C LYS A 136 -34.23 16.82 31.86
N HIS A 137 -33.78 16.97 33.08
CA HIS A 137 -34.56 17.55 34.17
C HIS A 137 -35.04 18.97 33.80
N THR A 138 -34.13 19.82 33.31
CA THR A 138 -34.48 21.20 32.89
C THR A 138 -35.53 21.22 31.79
N PHE A 139 -35.42 20.33 30.77
CA PHE A 139 -36.37 20.22 29.68
C PHE A 139 -37.75 19.81 30.16
N PHE A 140 -37.84 18.81 31.05
CA PHE A 140 -39.12 18.36 31.60
C PHE A 140 -39.75 19.42 32.53
N GLU A 141 -38.97 20.13 33.36
CA GLU A 141 -39.48 21.19 34.21
C GLU A 141 -40.05 22.37 33.40
N ALA A 142 -39.31 22.77 32.36
CA ALA A 142 -39.74 23.86 31.49
C ALA A 142 -41.05 23.52 30.76
N GLY A 143 -41.12 22.30 30.17
CA GLY A 143 -42.35 21.86 29.47
C GLY A 143 -43.52 21.75 30.41
N ARG A 144 -43.37 21.13 31.58
CA ARG A 144 -44.44 21.06 32.59
C ARG A 144 -44.88 22.44 33.07
N GLY A 145 -43.95 23.40 33.18
CA GLY A 145 -44.20 24.78 33.57
C GLY A 145 -45.14 25.54 32.63
N ILE A 146 -45.16 25.14 31.34
CA ILE A 146 -46.07 25.74 30.33
C ILE A 146 -47.29 24.84 30.02
N GLY A 147 -47.43 23.70 30.69
CA GLY A 147 -48.60 22.81 30.58
C GLY A 147 -48.42 21.67 29.54
N THR A 148 -47.22 21.42 29.07
CA THR A 148 -46.94 20.31 28.16
C THR A 148 -47.06 18.96 28.88
N SER A 149 -47.68 17.97 28.24
CA SER A 149 -47.88 16.68 28.83
C SER A 149 -46.56 15.88 28.96
N ASP A 150 -46.49 15.03 30.00
CA ASP A 150 -45.36 14.14 30.17
C ASP A 150 -45.23 13.14 28.99
N ASN A 151 -46.32 12.80 28.33
CA ASN A 151 -46.33 11.93 27.16
C ASN A 151 -45.53 12.58 26.00
N LEU A 152 -45.83 13.83 25.67
CA LEU A 152 -45.13 14.57 24.61
C LEU A 152 -43.64 14.79 24.96
N LEU A 153 -43.36 15.17 26.21
CA LEU A 153 -41.98 15.35 26.68
C LEU A 153 -41.16 14.03 26.63
N ASN A 154 -41.77 12.91 27.00
CA ASN A 154 -41.15 11.59 26.92
C ASN A 154 -40.92 11.17 25.48
N TYR A 155 -41.88 11.38 24.58
CA TYR A 155 -41.70 11.09 23.15
C TYR A 155 -40.51 11.85 22.59
N ILE A 156 -40.46 13.17 22.76
CA ILE A 156 -39.34 13.99 22.23
C ILE A 156 -38.01 13.55 22.85
N TRP A 157 -38.01 13.30 24.16
CA TRP A 157 -36.76 12.91 24.82
C TRP A 157 -36.27 11.54 24.37
N ASN A 158 -37.12 10.53 24.24
CA ASN A 158 -36.73 9.18 23.93
C ASN A 158 -36.49 8.97 22.43
N GLU A 159 -37.39 9.47 21.58
CA GLU A 159 -37.37 9.20 20.14
C GLU A 159 -36.50 10.20 19.36
N VAL A 160 -36.29 11.41 19.87
CA VAL A 160 -35.49 12.42 19.16
C VAL A 160 -34.18 12.66 19.87
N VAL A 161 -34.18 13.13 21.12
CA VAL A 161 -32.98 13.48 21.86
C VAL A 161 -32.15 12.22 22.17
N GLY A 162 -32.80 11.16 22.66
CA GLY A 162 -32.18 9.92 23.09
C GLY A 162 -31.43 9.20 21.96
N LYS A 163 -32.02 9.22 20.76
CA LYS A 163 -31.41 8.59 19.57
C LYS A 163 -30.20 9.36 19.01
N GLN A 164 -29.99 10.61 19.43
CA GLN A 164 -28.83 11.41 19.05
C GLN A 164 -27.75 11.48 20.13
N LEU A 165 -27.95 10.83 21.29
CA LEU A 165 -26.98 10.85 22.38
C LEU A 165 -25.65 10.23 21.99
N GLY A 166 -24.61 11.06 21.96
CA GLY A 166 -23.25 10.64 21.64
C GLY A 166 -22.73 11.02 20.25
N TYR A 167 -23.60 11.29 19.32
CA TYR A 167 -23.26 11.89 18.02
C TYR A 167 -24.51 12.52 17.39
N SER A 168 -24.40 13.77 16.99
CA SER A 168 -25.49 14.47 16.27
C SER A 168 -24.87 15.33 15.16
N PHE A 169 -25.44 15.25 13.99
CA PHE A 169 -24.96 15.99 12.82
C PHE A 169 -25.62 17.35 12.72
N SER A 170 -24.94 18.31 12.06
CA SER A 170 -25.53 19.63 11.79
C SER A 170 -26.16 19.67 10.41
N LYS A 171 -27.37 20.19 10.33
CA LYS A 171 -28.11 20.44 9.08
C LYS A 171 -27.34 21.38 8.13
N ASN A 172 -26.66 22.38 8.70
CA ASN A 172 -25.83 23.34 7.97
C ASN A 172 -24.61 22.65 7.31
N HIS A 173 -24.28 21.44 7.71
CA HIS A 173 -23.22 20.64 7.12
C HIS A 173 -23.78 19.63 6.12
N THR A 174 -24.81 18.87 6.50
CA THR A 174 -25.35 17.79 5.66
C THR A 174 -26.06 18.30 4.41
N PHE A 175 -26.80 19.40 4.52
CA PHE A 175 -27.57 19.93 3.40
C PHE A 175 -26.68 20.50 2.28
N PRO A 176 -25.70 21.39 2.56
CA PRO A 176 -24.77 21.86 1.52
C PRO A 176 -23.96 20.72 0.86
N TYR A 177 -23.49 19.74 1.63
CA TYR A 177 -22.80 18.59 1.03
C TYR A 177 -23.73 17.77 0.12
N SER A 178 -24.98 17.63 0.49
CA SER A 178 -25.95 16.94 -0.37
C SER A 178 -26.26 17.74 -1.63
N CYS A 179 -26.28 19.08 -1.56
CA CYS A 179 -26.39 19.94 -2.74
C CYS A 179 -25.21 19.72 -3.70
N ILE A 180 -23.98 19.69 -3.16
CA ILE A 180 -22.77 19.41 -3.96
C ILE A 180 -22.91 18.03 -4.61
N GLY A 181 -23.26 16.99 -3.86
CA GLY A 181 -23.42 15.64 -4.39
C GLY A 181 -24.49 15.55 -5.50
N VAL A 182 -25.58 16.32 -5.42
CA VAL A 182 -26.58 16.40 -6.50
C VAL A 182 -26.03 17.15 -7.71
N GLN A 183 -25.24 18.22 -7.52
CA GLN A 183 -24.59 18.93 -8.62
C GLN A 183 -23.59 18.01 -9.35
N GLU A 184 -22.75 17.29 -8.61
CA GLU A 184 -21.81 16.34 -9.15
C GLU A 184 -22.51 15.23 -9.96
N LEU A 185 -23.61 14.69 -9.42
CA LEU A 185 -24.43 13.70 -10.12
C LEU A 185 -25.01 14.27 -11.41
N ASN A 186 -25.48 15.51 -11.38
CA ASN A 186 -26.04 16.20 -12.54
C ASN A 186 -24.99 16.40 -13.64
N LEU A 187 -23.77 16.84 -13.27
CA LEU A 187 -22.63 16.93 -14.19
C LEU A 187 -22.29 15.58 -14.80
N ALA A 188 -22.18 14.53 -14.00
CA ALA A 188 -21.88 13.18 -14.47
C ALA A 188 -22.99 12.59 -15.38
N TYR A 189 -24.23 13.05 -15.25
CA TYR A 189 -25.36 12.62 -16.08
C TYR A 189 -25.43 13.36 -17.42
N HIS A 190 -25.15 14.66 -17.43
CA HIS A 190 -25.31 15.52 -18.62
C HIS A 190 -24.08 15.59 -19.50
N TYR A 191 -22.89 15.31 -18.98
CA TYR A 191 -21.63 15.32 -19.73
C TYR A 191 -21.11 13.91 -19.94
N PRO A 192 -20.24 13.67 -20.96
CA PRO A 192 -19.57 12.39 -21.14
C PRO A 192 -18.87 11.95 -19.84
N ILE A 193 -19.13 10.73 -19.42
CA ILE A 193 -18.64 10.19 -18.15
C ILE A 193 -17.11 10.22 -18.01
N ILE A 194 -16.41 10.31 -19.13
CA ILE A 194 -14.95 10.43 -19.18
C ILE A 194 -14.43 11.66 -18.43
N TYR A 195 -15.14 12.80 -18.49
CA TYR A 195 -14.76 14.03 -17.78
C TYR A 195 -14.84 13.85 -16.26
N TRP A 196 -15.93 13.29 -15.77
CA TRP A 196 -16.10 13.01 -14.36
C TRP A 196 -15.04 12.03 -13.84
N ASN A 197 -14.83 10.93 -14.55
CA ASN A 197 -13.83 9.95 -14.20
C ASN A 197 -12.40 10.53 -14.19
N THR A 198 -12.11 11.43 -15.14
CA THR A 198 -10.81 12.13 -15.18
C THR A 198 -10.65 13.04 -13.97
N ALA A 199 -11.67 13.81 -13.60
CA ALA A 199 -11.64 14.68 -12.41
C ALA A 199 -11.37 13.88 -11.13
N CYS A 200 -12.07 12.77 -10.93
CA CYS A 200 -11.82 11.86 -9.80
C CYS A 200 -10.38 11.35 -9.77
N LEU A 201 -9.84 10.93 -10.91
CA LEU A 201 -8.45 10.45 -11.01
C LEU A 201 -7.43 11.55 -10.71
N ILE A 202 -7.68 12.80 -11.13
CA ILE A 202 -6.81 13.95 -10.81
C ILE A 202 -6.72 14.14 -9.30
N VAL A 203 -7.87 14.11 -8.62
CA VAL A 203 -7.92 14.26 -7.15
C VAL A 203 -7.20 13.09 -6.45
N ASP A 204 -7.47 11.86 -6.85
CA ASP A 204 -6.83 10.66 -6.27
C ASP A 204 -5.32 10.60 -6.52
N ALA A 205 -4.85 11.19 -7.62
CA ALA A 205 -3.44 11.33 -7.93
C ALA A 205 -2.75 12.44 -7.12
N GLY A 206 -3.52 13.33 -6.46
CA GLY A 206 -2.99 14.57 -5.90
C GLY A 206 -2.38 15.49 -6.97
N ALA A 207 -2.95 15.44 -8.18
CA ALA A 207 -2.45 16.09 -9.37
C ALA A 207 -3.26 17.36 -9.74
N ASP A 208 -3.82 18.02 -8.75
CA ASP A 208 -4.49 19.30 -8.92
C ASP A 208 -3.43 20.41 -8.97
N GLU A 209 -3.28 21.04 -10.14
CA GLU A 209 -2.29 22.07 -10.38
C GLU A 209 -2.61 23.39 -9.65
N GLU A 210 -3.86 23.59 -9.26
CA GLU A 210 -4.31 24.81 -8.55
C GLU A 210 -4.06 24.74 -7.04
N VAL A 211 -3.73 23.56 -6.50
CA VAL A 211 -3.47 23.37 -5.08
C VAL A 211 -1.97 23.33 -4.81
N GLU A 212 -1.45 24.32 -4.08
CA GLU A 212 -0.03 24.43 -3.72
C GLU A 212 0.49 23.30 -2.82
N GLU A 213 -0.35 22.55 -2.14
CA GLU A 213 0.04 21.46 -1.27
C GLU A 213 0.29 20.16 -2.04
N ASN A 214 1.50 19.62 -1.93
CA ASN A 214 1.90 18.32 -2.46
C ASN A 214 1.13 17.18 -1.77
N LYS A 215 -0.02 16.81 -2.32
CA LYS A 215 -0.76 15.64 -1.86
C LYS A 215 -0.11 14.35 -2.36
N SER A 216 -0.03 13.36 -1.48
CA SER A 216 0.47 12.04 -1.86
C SER A 216 -0.51 11.33 -2.80
N THR A 217 0.00 10.64 -3.81
CA THR A 217 -0.78 9.82 -4.74
C THR A 217 -1.40 8.62 -4.03
N ASP A 218 -2.72 8.45 -4.09
CA ASP A 218 -3.45 7.29 -3.59
C ASP A 218 -3.60 6.23 -4.71
N TYR A 219 -2.62 5.38 -4.83
CA TYR A 219 -2.60 4.32 -5.84
C TYR A 219 -3.73 3.29 -5.69
N GLY A 220 -4.22 3.08 -4.46
CA GLY A 220 -5.34 2.17 -4.20
C GLY A 220 -6.63 2.71 -4.80
N LYS A 221 -6.92 3.99 -4.60
CA LYS A 221 -8.10 4.65 -5.19
C LYS A 221 -7.99 4.74 -6.71
N ILE A 222 -6.84 5.15 -7.24
CA ILE A 222 -6.58 5.18 -8.69
C ILE A 222 -6.87 3.82 -9.33
N ALA A 223 -6.30 2.75 -8.79
CA ALA A 223 -6.49 1.41 -9.34
C ALA A 223 -7.95 0.95 -9.23
N THR A 224 -8.66 1.30 -8.14
CA THR A 224 -10.08 1.02 -7.96
C THR A 224 -10.92 1.76 -9.01
N ALA A 225 -10.69 3.05 -9.18
CA ALA A 225 -11.37 3.86 -10.17
C ALA A 225 -11.16 3.31 -11.59
N ILE A 226 -9.90 3.05 -11.97
CA ILE A 226 -9.54 2.51 -13.29
C ILE A 226 -10.15 1.12 -13.51
N SER A 227 -10.13 0.23 -12.53
CA SER A 227 -10.76 -1.08 -12.63
C SER A 227 -12.27 -0.97 -12.90
N ASN A 228 -12.95 -0.03 -12.23
CA ASN A 228 -14.37 0.23 -12.47
C ASN A 228 -14.65 0.84 -13.85
N MET A 229 -13.74 1.70 -14.35
CA MET A 229 -13.84 2.28 -15.70
C MET A 229 -13.64 1.22 -16.79
N GLN A 230 -12.65 0.34 -16.63
CA GLN A 230 -12.40 -0.76 -17.58
C GLN A 230 -13.60 -1.71 -17.68
N LYS A 231 -14.30 -2.00 -16.57
CA LYS A 231 -15.57 -2.77 -16.58
C LYS A 231 -16.68 -2.06 -17.37
N ARG A 232 -16.60 -0.75 -17.56
CA ARG A 232 -17.55 0.07 -18.33
C ARG A 232 -17.03 0.40 -19.73
N ASN A 233 -15.98 -0.29 -20.19
CA ASN A 233 -15.34 -0.09 -21.49
C ASN A 233 -14.78 1.33 -21.69
N ILE A 234 -14.24 1.95 -20.62
CA ILE A 234 -13.48 3.20 -20.71
C ILE A 234 -12.00 2.83 -20.58
N PRO A 235 -11.23 2.80 -21.68
CA PRO A 235 -9.83 2.41 -21.65
C PRO A 235 -8.96 3.53 -21.06
N ILE A 236 -7.85 3.10 -20.46
CA ILE A 236 -6.79 3.97 -19.99
C ILE A 236 -5.61 3.84 -20.95
N ALA A 237 -5.15 4.96 -21.49
CA ALA A 237 -3.95 5.02 -22.32
C ALA A 237 -2.71 5.24 -21.45
N LEU A 238 -1.56 4.76 -21.94
CA LEU A 238 -0.27 5.01 -21.31
C LEU A 238 0.09 6.51 -21.30
N PRO A 239 0.95 6.95 -20.39
CA PRO A 239 1.36 8.34 -20.27
C PRO A 239 2.42 8.73 -21.30
N TYR A 240 2.11 8.69 -22.59
CA TYR A 240 3.05 9.02 -23.67
C TYR A 240 3.63 10.42 -23.53
N ILE A 241 4.95 10.53 -23.66
CA ILE A 241 5.70 11.74 -23.25
C ILE A 241 5.21 13.02 -23.93
N ASN A 242 4.81 12.98 -25.18
CA ASN A 242 4.33 14.15 -25.90
C ASN A 242 2.81 14.39 -25.79
N GLN A 243 2.06 13.49 -25.17
CA GLN A 243 0.59 13.58 -25.05
C GLN A 243 0.11 13.75 -23.62
N ALA A 244 0.69 13.00 -22.65
CA ALA A 244 0.24 12.99 -21.28
C ALA A 244 0.46 14.36 -20.60
N ASN A 245 -0.37 14.71 -19.64
CA ASN A 245 -0.28 15.93 -18.86
C ASN A 245 0.23 15.66 -17.43
N PHE A 246 0.33 16.72 -16.63
CA PHE A 246 0.65 16.62 -15.22
C PHE A 246 -0.35 15.68 -14.53
N GLY A 247 -1.65 15.99 -14.63
CA GLY A 247 -2.76 15.15 -14.20
C GLY A 247 -3.27 14.20 -15.29
N PHE A 248 -4.26 13.39 -14.94
CA PHE A 248 -5.03 12.61 -15.92
C PHE A 248 -5.72 13.51 -16.93
N TYR A 249 -5.87 13.07 -18.15
CA TYR A 249 -6.41 13.88 -19.23
C TYR A 249 -7.44 13.09 -20.09
N PRO A 250 -8.65 13.67 -20.34
CA PRO A 250 -9.65 13.02 -21.18
C PRO A 250 -9.31 13.19 -22.65
N ASP A 251 -9.14 12.07 -23.36
CA ASP A 251 -9.05 12.02 -24.81
C ASP A 251 -10.45 11.67 -25.36
N GLU A 252 -11.24 12.70 -25.64
CA GLU A 252 -12.65 12.57 -26.05
C GLU A 252 -12.77 11.90 -27.40
N GLU A 253 -11.89 12.21 -28.35
CA GLU A 253 -11.92 11.66 -29.71
C GLU A 253 -11.81 10.12 -29.71
N ASN A 254 -11.00 9.58 -28.82
CA ASN A 254 -10.79 8.14 -28.69
C ASN A 254 -11.56 7.53 -27.51
N ASN A 255 -12.39 8.29 -26.81
CA ASN A 255 -13.14 7.88 -25.61
C ASN A 255 -12.26 7.12 -24.59
N ARG A 256 -11.09 7.67 -24.28
CA ARG A 256 -10.12 7.10 -23.35
C ARG A 256 -9.55 8.18 -22.41
N ILE A 257 -8.97 7.75 -21.29
CA ILE A 257 -8.28 8.65 -20.37
C ILE A 257 -6.78 8.39 -20.46
N ILE A 258 -5.98 9.44 -20.66
CA ILE A 258 -4.53 9.36 -20.68
C ILE A 258 -4.01 9.40 -19.25
N TYR A 259 -3.15 8.45 -18.90
CA TYR A 259 -2.56 8.33 -17.56
C TYR A 259 -1.66 9.53 -17.22
N ALA A 260 -1.73 10.01 -15.97
CA ALA A 260 -1.00 11.18 -15.48
C ALA A 260 0.51 10.91 -15.31
N LEU A 261 1.36 11.84 -15.72
CA LEU A 261 2.81 11.75 -15.42
C LEU A 261 3.09 11.81 -13.92
N LYS A 262 2.34 12.63 -13.16
CA LYS A 262 2.43 12.76 -11.69
C LYS A 262 2.14 11.44 -10.97
N ALA A 263 1.26 10.62 -11.51
CA ALA A 263 0.87 9.36 -10.92
C ALA A 263 1.87 8.20 -11.20
N ILE A 264 2.94 8.43 -11.94
CA ILE A 264 3.99 7.43 -12.15
C ILE A 264 4.81 7.30 -10.86
N ASN A 265 4.94 6.08 -10.35
CA ASN A 265 5.66 5.82 -9.11
C ASN A 265 7.14 6.25 -9.20
N GLY A 266 7.59 7.05 -8.25
CA GLY A 266 8.97 7.55 -8.18
C GLY A 266 9.26 8.78 -9.06
N ILE A 267 8.23 9.37 -9.68
CA ILE A 267 8.35 10.63 -10.44
C ILE A 267 7.74 11.75 -9.60
N GLY A 268 8.56 12.72 -9.23
CA GLY A 268 8.12 13.89 -8.44
C GLY A 268 7.65 15.03 -9.33
N ASP A 269 6.92 15.98 -8.72
CA ASP A 269 6.32 17.12 -9.40
C ASP A 269 7.32 17.95 -10.21
N ASP A 270 8.48 18.24 -9.62
CA ASP A 270 9.54 19.00 -10.29
C ASP A 270 9.97 18.35 -11.61
N VAL A 271 10.10 17.01 -11.61
CA VAL A 271 10.50 16.28 -12.81
C VAL A 271 9.38 16.31 -13.85
N VAL A 272 8.12 16.17 -13.42
CA VAL A 272 6.97 16.26 -14.34
C VAL A 272 6.94 17.64 -15.01
N ARG A 273 7.07 18.72 -14.25
CA ARG A 273 7.11 20.09 -14.80
C ARG A 273 8.24 20.27 -15.81
N ILE A 274 9.45 19.81 -15.48
CA ILE A 274 10.61 19.85 -16.38
C ILE A 274 10.32 19.06 -17.68
N LEU A 275 9.70 17.87 -17.56
CA LEU A 275 9.34 17.07 -18.75
C LEU A 275 8.34 17.79 -19.65
N LEU A 276 7.33 18.46 -19.06
CA LEU A 276 6.30 19.20 -19.79
C LEU A 276 6.85 20.47 -20.46
N GLU A 277 7.66 21.23 -19.77
CA GLU A 277 8.26 22.49 -20.27
C GLU A 277 9.21 22.26 -21.46
N ASN A 278 9.80 21.08 -21.54
CA ASN A 278 10.77 20.73 -22.58
C ASN A 278 10.15 20.02 -23.80
N ARG A 279 8.83 19.93 -23.90
CA ARG A 279 8.14 19.37 -25.09
C ARG A 279 8.21 20.28 -26.31
N PRO A 280 8.02 19.75 -27.52
CA PRO A 280 7.96 18.33 -27.86
C PRO A 280 9.35 17.69 -27.92
N TYR A 281 9.39 16.35 -27.74
CA TYR A 281 10.59 15.54 -27.96
C TYR A 281 10.45 14.88 -29.34
N ARG A 282 11.52 14.95 -30.15
CA ARG A 282 11.53 14.44 -31.52
C ARG A 282 11.73 12.92 -31.58
N ASP A 283 12.66 12.44 -30.78
CA ASP A 283 13.08 11.04 -30.69
C ASP A 283 13.81 10.78 -29.35
N MET A 284 14.19 9.53 -29.10
CA MET A 284 14.91 9.15 -27.89
C MET A 284 16.29 9.81 -27.76
N GLN A 285 16.97 10.10 -28.86
CA GLN A 285 18.27 10.75 -28.81
C GLN A 285 18.12 12.22 -28.34
N ASP A 286 17.13 12.94 -28.87
CA ASP A 286 16.78 14.30 -28.43
C ASP A 286 16.43 14.31 -26.93
N PHE A 287 15.66 13.33 -26.44
CA PHE A 287 15.35 13.19 -25.03
C PHE A 287 16.61 12.95 -24.18
N TYR A 288 17.48 12.04 -24.60
CA TYR A 288 18.72 11.76 -23.86
C TYR A 288 19.64 12.98 -23.75
N GLU A 289 19.78 13.74 -24.82
CA GLU A 289 20.62 14.93 -24.83
C GLU A 289 20.09 16.02 -23.90
N ARG A 290 18.80 16.25 -23.94
CA ARG A 290 18.15 17.32 -23.17
C ARG A 290 17.89 16.97 -21.73
N MET A 291 17.60 15.71 -21.40
CA MET A 291 17.15 15.30 -20.07
C MET A 291 18.20 14.49 -19.29
N ILE A 292 18.88 13.56 -19.93
CA ILE A 292 19.80 12.63 -19.26
C ILE A 292 21.20 13.21 -19.14
N LYS A 293 21.78 13.71 -20.24
CA LYS A 293 23.12 14.31 -20.22
C LYS A 293 23.20 15.58 -19.36
N THR A 294 22.10 16.32 -19.28
CA THR A 294 21.96 17.50 -18.42
C THR A 294 21.64 17.17 -16.95
N LYS A 295 21.41 15.87 -16.65
CA LYS A 295 21.04 15.37 -15.32
C LYS A 295 19.72 15.94 -14.76
N LEU A 296 18.83 16.43 -15.60
CA LEU A 296 17.50 16.88 -15.23
C LEU A 296 16.61 15.70 -14.83
N VAL A 297 16.80 14.52 -15.47
CA VAL A 297 16.16 13.26 -15.11
C VAL A 297 17.23 12.27 -14.63
N LYS A 298 17.04 11.71 -13.44
CA LYS A 298 17.95 10.71 -12.86
C LYS A 298 17.74 9.34 -13.48
N ASN A 299 18.77 8.48 -13.43
CA ASN A 299 18.69 7.11 -13.95
C ASN A 299 17.53 6.30 -13.35
N SER A 300 17.27 6.40 -12.05
CA SER A 300 16.15 5.71 -11.41
C SER A 300 14.79 6.18 -11.92
N GLN A 301 14.64 7.47 -12.22
CA GLN A 301 13.43 8.05 -12.79
C GLN A 301 13.23 7.62 -14.24
N MET A 302 14.31 7.63 -15.04
CA MET A 302 14.28 7.16 -16.43
C MET A 302 13.83 5.68 -16.51
N ILE A 303 14.33 4.83 -15.61
CA ILE A 303 13.90 3.43 -15.51
C ILE A 303 12.38 3.35 -15.26
N GLN A 304 11.84 4.18 -14.35
CA GLN A 304 10.41 4.20 -14.08
C GLN A 304 9.59 4.71 -15.29
N LEU A 305 10.07 5.74 -15.96
CA LEU A 305 9.43 6.25 -17.18
C LEU A 305 9.39 5.18 -18.30
N ILE A 306 10.50 4.45 -18.49
CA ILE A 306 10.52 3.33 -19.45
C ILE A 306 9.54 2.24 -19.03
N LYS A 307 9.52 1.83 -17.74
CA LYS A 307 8.59 0.82 -17.22
C LYS A 307 7.14 1.23 -17.41
N ALA A 308 6.83 2.51 -17.25
CA ALA A 308 5.49 3.06 -17.45
C ALA A 308 5.06 3.17 -18.92
N GLY A 309 5.94 2.87 -19.88
CA GLY A 309 5.63 2.98 -21.31
C GLY A 309 5.56 4.41 -21.85
N VAL A 310 6.18 5.36 -21.16
CA VAL A 310 6.16 6.78 -21.51
C VAL A 310 6.73 7.05 -22.90
N PHE A 311 7.63 6.20 -23.36
CA PHE A 311 8.35 6.34 -24.63
C PHE A 311 7.89 5.37 -25.74
N ASP A 312 6.82 4.61 -25.54
CA ASP A 312 6.41 3.58 -26.50
C ASP A 312 6.08 4.15 -27.89
N GLU A 313 5.60 5.40 -27.96
CA GLU A 313 5.35 6.09 -29.24
C GLU A 313 6.58 6.87 -29.74
N LEU A 314 7.52 7.22 -28.86
CA LEU A 314 8.72 7.97 -29.23
C LEU A 314 9.87 7.06 -29.65
N SER A 315 9.90 5.83 -29.13
CA SER A 315 10.93 4.83 -29.41
C SER A 315 10.62 4.02 -30.66
N ASN A 316 11.64 3.75 -31.48
CA ASN A 316 11.54 2.84 -32.61
C ASN A 316 11.69 1.38 -32.21
N THR A 317 11.90 1.09 -30.93
CA THR A 317 12.08 -0.25 -30.36
C THR A 317 11.05 -0.54 -29.28
N ASN A 318 10.84 -1.81 -28.96
CA ASN A 318 9.95 -2.16 -27.86
C ASN A 318 10.56 -1.79 -26.51
N ARG A 319 9.73 -1.72 -25.49
CA ARG A 319 10.07 -1.29 -24.13
C ARG A 319 11.22 -2.09 -23.50
N ILE A 320 11.32 -3.40 -23.80
CA ILE A 320 12.38 -4.27 -23.28
C ILE A 320 13.73 -3.91 -23.90
N GLU A 321 13.75 -3.73 -25.23
CA GLU A 321 14.98 -3.37 -25.93
C GLU A 321 15.44 -1.94 -25.57
N LEU A 322 14.51 -1.00 -25.46
CA LEU A 322 14.79 0.35 -24.96
C LEU A 322 15.44 0.34 -23.57
N MET A 323 14.94 -0.50 -22.67
CA MET A 323 15.51 -0.66 -21.33
C MET A 323 16.93 -1.22 -21.37
N LYS A 324 17.17 -2.24 -22.19
CA LYS A 324 18.50 -2.82 -22.40
C LYS A 324 19.49 -1.79 -22.94
N GLU A 325 19.08 -1.05 -23.97
CA GLU A 325 19.89 0.03 -24.56
C GLU A 325 20.23 1.08 -23.49
N TYR A 326 19.24 1.58 -22.77
CA TYR A 326 19.42 2.58 -21.76
C TYR A 326 20.40 2.15 -20.66
N ILE A 327 20.19 0.96 -20.10
CA ILE A 327 21.05 0.42 -19.05
C ILE A 327 22.48 0.24 -19.55
N SER A 328 22.66 -0.32 -20.75
CA SER A 328 23.95 -0.52 -21.36
C SER A 328 24.72 0.78 -21.65
N LYS A 329 24.00 1.85 -21.97
CA LYS A 329 24.58 3.14 -22.41
C LYS A 329 24.81 4.12 -21.27
N PHE A 330 23.93 4.18 -20.27
CA PHE A 330 23.90 5.24 -19.25
C PHE A 330 24.10 4.76 -17.82
N ILE A 331 23.88 3.47 -17.52
CA ILE A 331 23.98 2.94 -16.16
C ILE A 331 25.28 2.18 -15.96
N VAL A 332 25.63 1.33 -16.92
CA VAL A 332 26.82 0.50 -16.81
C VAL A 332 28.07 1.24 -17.30
N ASN A 333 29.01 1.44 -16.41
CA ASN A 333 30.32 1.93 -16.77
C ASN A 333 31.15 0.77 -17.34
N LYS A 334 31.08 0.55 -18.66
CA LYS A 334 31.87 -0.44 -19.34
C LYS A 334 33.37 -0.10 -19.25
N CYS A 335 34.18 -1.14 -19.06
CA CYS A 335 35.64 -0.99 -19.11
C CYS A 335 36.14 -1.02 -20.55
N ASN A 336 37.18 -0.26 -20.81
CA ASN A 336 37.92 -0.31 -22.09
C ASN A 336 39.11 -1.28 -22.01
N ALA A 337 39.54 -1.64 -20.81
CA ALA A 337 40.56 -2.62 -20.52
C ALA A 337 40.35 -3.23 -19.12
N LEU A 338 40.73 -4.47 -18.93
CA LEU A 338 40.70 -5.15 -17.64
C LEU A 338 42.11 -5.25 -17.04
N GLY A 339 42.15 -5.15 -15.73
CA GLY A 339 43.33 -5.35 -14.94
C GLY A 339 43.01 -5.85 -13.53
N MET A 340 44.06 -5.94 -12.69
CA MET A 340 43.87 -6.40 -11.30
C MET A 340 43.00 -5.46 -10.44
N GLN A 341 42.76 -4.23 -10.89
CA GLN A 341 41.84 -3.30 -10.21
C GLN A 341 40.40 -3.79 -10.24
N GLN A 342 39.99 -4.45 -11.33
CA GLN A 342 38.65 -5.01 -11.49
C GLN A 342 38.47 -6.40 -10.87
N PHE A 343 39.55 -7.00 -10.33
CA PHE A 343 39.59 -8.39 -9.89
C PHE A 343 38.50 -8.75 -8.87
N ASN A 344 38.24 -7.88 -7.87
CA ASN A 344 37.19 -8.12 -6.88
C ASN A 344 35.82 -8.18 -7.49
N LYS A 345 35.48 -7.23 -8.38
CA LYS A 345 34.18 -7.20 -9.09
C LYS A 345 34.06 -8.40 -10.02
N LEU A 346 35.16 -8.81 -10.64
CA LEU A 346 35.19 -9.99 -11.50
C LEU A 346 34.90 -11.27 -10.71
N LEU A 347 35.43 -11.43 -9.48
CA LEU A 347 35.09 -12.56 -8.61
C LEU A 347 33.60 -12.59 -8.25
N VAL A 348 33.03 -11.44 -7.87
CA VAL A 348 31.59 -11.32 -7.56
C VAL A 348 30.73 -11.73 -8.75
N LEU A 349 31.07 -11.27 -9.96
CA LEU A 349 30.38 -11.69 -11.17
C LEU A 349 30.56 -13.19 -11.45
N ASN A 350 31.75 -13.74 -11.16
CA ASN A 350 32.02 -15.16 -11.38
C ASN A 350 31.23 -16.06 -10.43
N GLU A 351 30.98 -15.66 -9.20
CA GLU A 351 30.09 -16.39 -8.26
C GLU A 351 28.72 -16.63 -8.87
N LYS A 352 28.24 -15.70 -9.68
CA LYS A 352 26.91 -15.75 -10.29
C LYS A 352 26.90 -16.40 -11.69
N TYR A 353 27.86 -16.06 -12.52
CA TYR A 353 27.85 -16.41 -13.95
C TYR A 353 28.88 -17.47 -14.34
N ASN A 354 29.79 -17.86 -13.43
CA ASN A 354 30.79 -18.92 -13.58
C ASN A 354 31.55 -18.89 -14.92
N PHE A 355 32.16 -17.73 -15.25
CA PHE A 355 32.80 -17.53 -16.55
C PHE A 355 34.34 -17.55 -16.49
N ILE A 356 34.97 -17.58 -15.30
CA ILE A 356 36.43 -17.72 -15.16
C ILE A 356 36.81 -19.15 -15.43
N PRO A 357 37.75 -19.41 -16.37
CA PRO A 357 38.23 -20.75 -16.65
C PRO A 357 38.80 -21.46 -15.43
N GLU A 358 38.48 -22.75 -15.26
CA GLU A 358 38.92 -23.56 -14.13
C GLU A 358 40.45 -23.60 -13.99
N LYS A 359 41.21 -23.64 -15.10
CA LYS A 359 42.67 -23.59 -15.12
C LYS A 359 43.28 -22.36 -14.42
N LEU A 360 42.49 -21.28 -14.20
CA LEU A 360 42.94 -20.07 -13.52
C LEU A 360 42.69 -20.09 -12.01
N GLN A 361 42.04 -21.11 -11.47
CA GLN A 361 41.71 -21.19 -10.04
C GLN A 361 42.97 -21.15 -9.16
N LEU A 362 44.07 -21.79 -9.61
CA LEU A 362 45.34 -21.73 -8.89
C LEU A 362 45.89 -20.29 -8.86
N ALA A 363 45.88 -19.58 -9.98
CA ALA A 363 46.32 -18.19 -10.05
C ALA A 363 45.46 -17.28 -9.15
N ILE A 364 44.15 -17.53 -9.07
CA ILE A 364 43.24 -16.85 -8.16
C ILE A 364 43.63 -17.11 -6.70
N ARG A 365 43.94 -18.33 -6.34
CA ARG A 365 44.43 -18.67 -4.98
C ARG A 365 45.71 -17.91 -4.63
N HIS A 366 46.63 -17.72 -5.58
CA HIS A 366 47.83 -16.93 -5.36
C HIS A 366 47.54 -15.44 -5.17
N VAL A 367 46.54 -14.87 -5.85
CA VAL A 367 46.11 -13.51 -5.60
C VAL A 367 45.47 -13.38 -4.22
N ASN A 368 44.59 -14.33 -3.88
CA ASN A 368 43.90 -14.36 -2.60
C ASN A 368 44.89 -14.65 -1.44
N PHE A 369 45.93 -15.44 -1.67
CA PHE A 369 46.95 -15.68 -0.66
C PHE A 369 47.54 -14.37 -0.14
N LYS A 370 47.97 -13.47 -1.02
CA LYS A 370 48.46 -12.16 -0.59
C LYS A 370 47.40 -11.34 0.13
N LYS A 371 46.17 -11.36 -0.36
CA LYS A 371 45.10 -10.47 0.11
C LYS A 371 44.43 -10.95 1.40
N TYR A 372 44.21 -12.26 1.54
CA TYR A 372 43.44 -12.83 2.64
C TYR A 372 44.26 -13.64 3.64
N VAL A 373 45.33 -14.23 3.18
CA VAL A 373 46.17 -15.08 4.00
C VAL A 373 47.24 -14.27 4.71
N LEU A 374 47.91 -13.34 4.02
CA LEU A 374 48.93 -12.49 4.63
C LEU A 374 48.35 -11.37 5.48
N ASP A 375 47.10 -10.95 5.27
CA ASP A 375 46.44 -9.92 6.09
C ASP A 375 46.15 -10.42 7.52
N ASP A 376 46.06 -11.72 7.72
CA ASP A 376 45.84 -12.34 9.04
C ASP A 376 47.13 -12.47 9.87
N TYR A 377 48.26 -11.97 9.36
CA TYR A 377 49.54 -12.14 10.00
C TYR A 377 50.16 -10.84 10.51
N PHE A 378 51.00 -11.01 11.57
CA PHE A 378 51.67 -9.90 12.20
C PHE A 378 52.68 -9.23 11.27
N PHE A 379 52.56 -7.96 11.09
CA PHE A 379 53.56 -7.11 10.48
C PHE A 379 54.59 -6.69 11.51
N TYR A 380 55.86 -7.16 11.38
CA TYR A 380 56.93 -6.81 12.29
C TYR A 380 57.67 -5.56 11.85
N LYS A 381 57.56 -4.48 12.63
CA LYS A 381 58.40 -3.27 12.41
C LYS A 381 59.85 -3.47 12.79
N ASN A 382 60.17 -4.41 13.72
CA ASN A 382 61.50 -4.78 14.14
C ASN A 382 61.48 -6.29 14.38
N VAL A 383 62.27 -7.04 13.59
CA VAL A 383 62.46 -8.48 13.73
C VAL A 383 63.92 -8.71 14.09
N ILE A 384 64.20 -9.59 15.07
CA ILE A 384 65.56 -10.06 15.34
C ILE A 384 65.75 -11.30 14.49
N ILE A 385 66.67 -11.24 13.52
CA ILE A 385 67.05 -12.37 12.67
C ILE A 385 68.49 -12.69 13.04
N ASP A 386 68.78 -13.95 13.39
CA ASP A 386 70.08 -14.41 13.84
C ASP A 386 70.73 -13.56 14.95
N GLY A 387 69.94 -13.17 15.94
CA GLY A 387 70.38 -12.34 17.08
C GLY A 387 70.73 -10.90 16.70
N LYS A 388 70.53 -10.47 15.45
CA LYS A 388 70.76 -9.09 15.01
C LYS A 388 69.43 -8.32 14.87
N LYS A 389 69.40 -7.12 15.43
CA LYS A 389 68.27 -6.20 15.20
C LYS A 389 68.23 -5.78 13.75
N VAL A 390 67.21 -6.25 12.99
CA VAL A 390 67.00 -5.79 11.63
C VAL A 390 66.55 -4.33 11.68
N PRO A 391 67.16 -3.43 10.88
CA PRO A 391 66.81 -2.02 10.90
C PRO A 391 65.31 -1.82 10.67
N LYS A 392 64.73 -0.83 11.38
CA LYS A 392 63.32 -0.44 11.18
C LYS A 392 62.93 -0.60 9.73
N ALA A 393 61.93 -1.42 9.47
CA ALA A 393 61.30 -1.54 8.15
C ALA A 393 60.72 -0.19 7.76
N GLY A 394 61.54 0.67 7.33
CA GLY A 394 61.15 2.02 6.87
C GLY A 394 61.58 2.23 5.45
N TYR A 395 62.48 1.42 4.94
CA TYR A 395 63.04 1.81 3.68
C TYR A 395 63.13 0.76 2.57
N HIS A 396 63.17 -0.57 2.85
CA HIS A 396 63.32 -1.49 1.68
C HIS A 396 62.64 -2.83 1.73
N ASP A 397 62.42 -3.51 2.88
CA ASP A 397 61.79 -4.84 2.88
C ASP A 397 60.79 -4.98 4.05
N ARG A 398 59.50 -5.13 3.72
CA ARG A 398 58.50 -5.54 4.68
C ARG A 398 58.60 -7.05 4.92
N LEU A 399 58.55 -7.47 6.18
CA LEU A 399 58.59 -8.87 6.57
C LEU A 399 57.21 -9.28 7.09
N PHE A 400 56.80 -10.46 6.68
CA PHE A 400 55.51 -11.07 7.12
C PHE A 400 55.83 -12.41 7.83
N LYS A 401 55.20 -12.63 8.95
CA LYS A 401 55.19 -13.93 9.64
C LYS A 401 53.98 -14.71 9.14
N LEU A 402 54.18 -15.91 8.62
CA LEU A 402 53.13 -16.79 8.10
C LEU A 402 52.62 -17.69 9.23
N ASP A 403 51.30 -17.96 9.26
CA ASP A 403 50.74 -19.01 10.11
C ASP A 403 50.92 -20.39 9.47
N GLU A 404 50.45 -21.42 10.18
CA GLU A 404 50.59 -22.81 9.73
C GLU A 404 49.92 -23.07 8.37
N THR A 405 48.76 -22.49 8.13
CA THR A 405 47.99 -22.63 6.87
C THR A 405 48.74 -21.99 5.71
N SER A 406 49.25 -20.78 5.91
CA SER A 406 50.00 -20.03 4.90
C SER A 406 51.35 -20.65 4.66
N MET A 407 52.01 -21.18 5.68
CA MET A 407 53.28 -21.94 5.56
C MET A 407 53.08 -23.17 4.68
N ARG A 408 52.00 -23.96 4.90
CA ARG A 408 51.70 -25.13 4.05
C ARG A 408 51.54 -24.77 2.59
N PHE A 409 50.78 -23.67 2.30
CA PHE A 409 50.64 -23.17 0.94
C PHE A 409 51.96 -22.64 0.38
N PHE A 410 52.71 -21.90 1.20
CA PHE A 410 54.00 -21.34 0.81
C PHE A 410 55.01 -22.44 0.42
N ILE A 411 55.19 -23.44 1.25
CA ILE A 411 56.13 -24.59 0.99
C ILE A 411 55.75 -25.31 -0.31
N GLN A 412 54.45 -25.37 -0.64
CA GLN A 412 53.99 -26.10 -1.83
C GLN A 412 54.34 -25.38 -3.15
N TYR A 413 54.38 -24.05 -3.15
CA TYR A 413 54.45 -23.28 -4.39
C TYR A 413 55.61 -22.28 -4.47
N TYR A 414 56.28 -21.98 -3.36
CA TYR A 414 57.36 -20.98 -3.32
C TYR A 414 58.66 -21.62 -2.83
N SER A 415 59.79 -20.96 -3.15
CA SER A 415 61.09 -21.42 -2.72
C SER A 415 61.33 -21.15 -1.23
N GLU A 416 61.90 -22.14 -0.54
CA GLU A 416 62.34 -21.96 0.85
C GLU A 416 63.44 -20.89 0.95
N ASP A 417 64.16 -20.61 -0.14
CA ASP A 417 65.18 -19.54 -0.19
C ASP A 417 64.55 -18.14 0.06
N SER A 418 63.25 -18.01 -0.05
CA SER A 418 62.53 -16.78 0.26
C SER A 418 62.21 -16.58 1.73
N VAL A 419 62.45 -17.60 2.56
CA VAL A 419 62.32 -17.52 4.02
C VAL A 419 63.51 -16.76 4.59
N GLU A 420 63.25 -15.62 5.25
CA GLU A 420 64.29 -14.80 5.89
C GLU A 420 64.63 -15.30 7.31
N ALA A 421 63.66 -15.85 8.02
CA ALA A 421 63.84 -16.40 9.37
C ALA A 421 62.70 -17.34 9.73
N VAL A 422 62.91 -18.15 10.77
CA VAL A 422 61.87 -18.91 11.47
C VAL A 422 61.73 -18.37 12.89
N ILE A 423 60.57 -17.89 13.28
CA ILE A 423 60.28 -17.33 14.61
C ILE A 423 59.06 -18.02 15.20
N ASP A 424 59.22 -18.64 16.37
CA ASP A 424 58.14 -19.39 17.04
C ASP A 424 57.53 -20.46 16.12
N GLU A 425 58.36 -21.20 15.37
CA GLU A 425 58.00 -22.23 14.39
C GLU A 425 57.30 -21.71 13.11
N PHE A 426 57.15 -20.38 12.93
CA PHE A 426 56.54 -19.77 11.76
C PHE A 426 57.55 -19.11 10.84
N TYR A 427 57.32 -19.22 9.53
CA TYR A 427 58.18 -18.59 8.52
C TYR A 427 57.98 -17.07 8.51
N VAL A 428 59.07 -16.37 8.43
CA VAL A 428 59.14 -14.94 8.17
C VAL A 428 59.70 -14.76 6.76
N ILE A 429 58.92 -14.10 5.90
CA ILE A 429 59.28 -13.92 4.49
C ILE A 429 59.39 -12.43 4.17
N SER A 430 60.21 -12.07 3.18
CA SER A 430 60.28 -10.75 2.62
C SER A 430 59.11 -10.50 1.65
N GLU A 431 58.35 -9.44 1.86
CA GLU A 431 57.28 -9.04 0.94
C GLU A 431 57.82 -8.85 -0.49
N LYS A 432 58.98 -8.27 -0.63
CA LYS A 432 59.60 -8.00 -1.93
C LYS A 432 59.95 -9.29 -2.68
N ARG A 433 60.53 -10.27 -2.01
CA ARG A 433 60.82 -11.60 -2.60
C ARG A 433 59.51 -12.32 -2.93
N PHE A 434 58.56 -12.33 -2.01
CA PHE A 434 57.25 -12.94 -2.23
C PHE A 434 56.56 -12.35 -3.46
N ILE A 435 56.50 -11.00 -3.60
CA ILE A 435 55.90 -10.35 -4.77
C ILE A 435 56.62 -10.74 -6.06
N LYS A 436 57.94 -10.90 -6.02
CA LYS A 436 58.73 -11.30 -7.20
C LYS A 436 58.37 -12.73 -7.65
N GLU A 437 58.32 -13.69 -6.74
CA GLU A 437 57.95 -15.07 -7.03
C GLU A 437 56.47 -15.22 -7.40
N ASN A 438 55.58 -14.57 -6.64
CA ASN A 438 54.12 -14.58 -6.91
C ASN A 438 53.77 -14.06 -8.29
N LYS A 439 54.66 -13.20 -8.87
CA LYS A 439 54.44 -12.60 -10.19
C LYS A 439 54.30 -13.65 -11.29
N THR A 440 55.03 -14.72 -11.20
CA THR A 440 54.96 -15.87 -12.13
C THR A 440 53.68 -16.68 -11.95
N HIS A 441 53.22 -16.89 -10.73
CA HIS A 441 52.01 -17.64 -10.44
C HIS A 441 50.73 -16.94 -10.86
N ILE A 442 50.71 -15.60 -10.81
CA ILE A 442 49.58 -14.79 -11.25
C ILE A 442 49.62 -14.38 -12.72
N ALA A 443 50.74 -14.67 -13.42
CA ALA A 443 50.89 -14.30 -14.84
C ALA A 443 49.76 -14.86 -15.72
N PRO A 444 49.34 -16.11 -15.64
CA PRO A 444 48.24 -16.63 -16.48
C PRO A 444 46.93 -15.89 -16.29
N LEU A 445 46.64 -15.44 -15.07
CA LEU A 445 45.46 -14.63 -14.79
C LEU A 445 45.57 -13.23 -15.43
N LYS A 446 46.76 -12.61 -15.34
CA LYS A 446 47.00 -11.31 -15.95
C LYS A 446 46.89 -11.35 -17.46
N GLU A 447 47.43 -12.38 -18.09
CA GLU A 447 47.35 -12.60 -19.54
C GLU A 447 45.88 -12.79 -19.95
N TRP A 448 45.11 -13.61 -19.21
CA TRP A 448 43.69 -13.79 -19.48
C TRP A 448 42.90 -12.49 -19.37
N LEU A 449 43.19 -11.60 -18.41
CA LEU A 449 42.56 -10.30 -18.27
C LEU A 449 42.83 -9.35 -19.45
N THR A 450 43.94 -9.56 -20.21
CA THR A 450 44.21 -8.72 -21.41
C THR A 450 43.53 -9.18 -22.68
N LEU A 451 42.84 -10.32 -22.64
CA LEU A 451 42.12 -10.84 -23.81
C LEU A 451 40.86 -10.00 -24.08
N GLU A 452 40.64 -9.68 -25.34
CA GLU A 452 39.45 -8.96 -25.80
C GLU A 452 38.17 -9.72 -25.44
N THR A 453 38.17 -11.03 -25.62
CA THR A 453 37.03 -11.90 -25.24
C THR A 453 36.69 -11.84 -23.75
N THR A 454 37.68 -11.70 -22.88
CA THR A 454 37.49 -11.54 -21.43
C THR A 454 36.86 -10.19 -21.13
N LEU A 455 37.30 -9.14 -21.78
CA LEU A 455 36.74 -7.79 -21.65
C LEU A 455 35.29 -7.75 -22.11
N GLU A 456 34.99 -8.38 -23.24
CA GLU A 456 33.61 -8.47 -23.76
C GLU A 456 32.69 -9.22 -22.79
N GLN A 457 33.13 -10.37 -22.28
CA GLN A 457 32.38 -11.16 -21.30
C GLN A 457 32.16 -10.41 -20.01
N TYR A 458 33.16 -9.74 -19.49
CA TYR A 458 33.04 -8.92 -18.28
C TYR A 458 32.02 -7.81 -18.46
N ASN A 459 32.11 -7.04 -19.54
CA ASN A 459 31.16 -5.98 -19.86
C ASN A 459 29.75 -6.51 -20.10
N TYR A 460 29.61 -7.66 -20.73
CA TYR A 460 28.34 -8.34 -20.90
C TYR A 460 27.69 -8.69 -19.56
N TYR A 461 28.43 -9.30 -18.63
CA TYR A 461 27.89 -9.69 -17.34
C TYR A 461 27.62 -8.48 -16.42
N LEU A 462 28.37 -7.38 -16.54
CA LEU A 462 28.02 -6.12 -15.89
C LEU A 462 26.63 -5.61 -16.34
N VAL A 463 26.35 -5.70 -17.64
CA VAL A 463 25.04 -5.33 -18.18
C VAL A 463 23.95 -6.28 -17.70
N GLN A 464 24.21 -7.59 -17.68
CA GLN A 464 23.25 -8.58 -17.15
C GLN A 464 22.91 -8.34 -15.68
N GLU A 465 23.92 -8.10 -14.83
CA GLU A 465 23.71 -7.75 -13.43
C GLU A 465 22.86 -6.50 -13.28
N ALA A 466 23.16 -5.44 -14.01
CA ALA A 466 22.40 -4.19 -13.97
C ALA A 466 20.95 -4.36 -14.49
N LEU A 467 20.73 -5.21 -15.50
CA LEU A 467 19.40 -5.56 -15.98
C LEU A 467 18.60 -6.29 -14.91
N GLU A 468 19.18 -7.25 -14.22
CA GLU A 468 18.50 -7.98 -13.17
C GLU A 468 18.15 -7.09 -11.97
N GLU A 469 19.03 -6.15 -11.62
CA GLU A 469 18.77 -5.19 -10.55
C GLU A 469 17.66 -4.19 -10.88
N ASN A 470 17.65 -3.68 -12.10
CA ASN A 470 16.81 -2.52 -12.47
C ASN A 470 15.57 -2.90 -13.28
N ALA A 471 15.62 -3.97 -14.06
CA ALA A 471 14.63 -4.33 -15.07
C ALA A 471 14.13 -5.78 -14.94
N SER A 472 14.19 -6.35 -13.73
CA SER A 472 13.68 -7.71 -13.50
C SER A 472 12.17 -7.79 -13.68
N GLY A 473 11.69 -8.95 -14.15
CA GLY A 473 10.27 -9.27 -14.30
C GLY A 473 9.72 -9.05 -15.70
N THR A 474 8.42 -9.19 -15.83
CA THR A 474 7.65 -9.04 -17.06
C THR A 474 7.19 -7.61 -17.29
N LEU A 475 6.69 -7.31 -18.50
CA LEU A 475 6.03 -6.01 -18.78
C LEU A 475 4.86 -5.74 -17.84
N SER A 476 4.06 -6.77 -17.51
CA SER A 476 2.97 -6.66 -16.55
C SER A 476 3.48 -6.21 -15.16
N LYS A 477 4.62 -6.80 -14.72
CA LYS A 477 5.25 -6.37 -13.48
C LYS A 477 5.75 -4.93 -13.57
N TRP A 478 6.30 -4.50 -14.70
CA TRP A 478 6.77 -3.13 -14.88
C TRP A 478 5.62 -2.11 -14.83
N GLU A 479 4.49 -2.40 -15.49
CA GLU A 479 3.29 -1.56 -15.40
C GLU A 479 2.76 -1.52 -13.97
N MET A 480 2.66 -2.65 -13.28
CA MET A 480 2.23 -2.69 -11.89
C MET A 480 3.17 -1.90 -10.96
N ASP A 481 4.49 -2.04 -11.12
CA ASP A 481 5.48 -1.34 -10.30
C ASP A 481 5.46 0.19 -10.53
N SER A 482 5.20 0.63 -11.77
CA SER A 482 5.25 2.05 -12.17
C SER A 482 3.89 2.75 -12.16
N LEU A 483 2.83 2.09 -12.62
CA LEU A 483 1.48 2.66 -12.76
C LEU A 483 0.48 2.15 -11.72
N SER A 484 0.78 1.05 -11.02
CA SER A 484 -0.12 0.33 -10.10
C SER A 484 -1.39 -0.23 -10.77
N ILE A 485 -1.36 -0.39 -12.08
CA ILE A 485 -2.40 -1.01 -12.90
C ILE A 485 -1.75 -1.85 -14.01
N TYR A 486 -2.55 -2.65 -14.67
CA TYR A 486 -2.23 -3.29 -15.96
C TYR A 486 -2.92 -2.49 -17.07
N ALA A 487 -2.19 -1.57 -17.68
CA ALA A 487 -2.75 -0.66 -18.70
C ALA A 487 -2.83 -1.32 -20.08
N THR A 488 -1.75 -1.96 -20.52
CA THR A 488 -1.65 -2.64 -21.82
C THR A 488 -1.36 -4.12 -21.72
N THR A 489 -1.06 -4.59 -20.50
CA THR A 489 -0.70 -5.97 -20.22
C THR A 489 -1.79 -6.67 -19.41
N GLU A 490 -1.71 -8.00 -19.35
CA GLU A 490 -2.65 -8.80 -18.58
C GLU A 490 -2.19 -8.98 -17.13
N HIS A 491 -3.16 -9.24 -16.25
CA HIS A 491 -2.90 -9.53 -14.85
C HIS A 491 -1.92 -10.71 -14.69
N GLU A 492 -0.85 -10.57 -13.90
CA GLU A 492 0.17 -11.60 -13.73
C GLU A 492 -0.35 -12.94 -13.20
N LEU A 493 -1.53 -12.96 -12.55
CA LEU A 493 -2.19 -14.17 -12.07
C LEU A 493 -3.17 -14.75 -13.12
N LYS A 494 -3.31 -14.17 -14.34
CA LYS A 494 -4.30 -14.60 -15.31
C LYS A 494 -4.24 -16.11 -15.61
N ASN A 495 -3.03 -16.64 -15.79
CA ASN A 495 -2.80 -18.03 -16.12
C ASN A 495 -2.83 -18.98 -14.93
N MET A 496 -2.98 -18.48 -13.68
CA MET A 496 -3.07 -19.32 -12.51
C MET A 496 -4.34 -20.17 -12.55
N LYS A 497 -4.21 -21.46 -12.27
CA LYS A 497 -5.34 -22.40 -12.14
C LYS A 497 -6.03 -22.22 -10.78
N ASP A 498 -7.01 -21.32 -10.72
CA ASP A 498 -7.69 -20.94 -9.49
C ASP A 498 -8.29 -22.14 -8.74
N ASN A 499 -8.95 -23.05 -9.45
CA ASN A 499 -9.56 -24.25 -8.87
C ASN A 499 -8.54 -25.15 -8.16
N MET A 500 -7.29 -25.21 -8.63
CA MET A 500 -6.22 -26.01 -8.02
C MET A 500 -5.84 -25.52 -6.63
N TYR A 501 -6.06 -24.22 -6.37
CA TYR A 501 -5.69 -23.56 -5.11
C TYR A 501 -6.90 -23.10 -4.30
N GLY A 502 -8.12 -23.46 -4.73
CA GLY A 502 -9.36 -23.05 -4.09
C GLY A 502 -9.56 -21.53 -4.09
N ILE A 503 -9.09 -20.85 -5.14
CA ILE A 503 -9.30 -19.42 -5.33
C ILE A 503 -10.67 -19.19 -5.91
N GLU A 504 -11.43 -18.30 -5.28
CA GLU A 504 -12.77 -17.90 -5.72
C GLU A 504 -12.79 -16.39 -6.01
N ASP A 505 -13.71 -15.98 -6.87
CA ASP A 505 -13.93 -14.56 -7.17
C ASP A 505 -14.66 -13.89 -6.01
N PHE A 506 -14.09 -12.80 -5.50
CA PHE A 506 -14.69 -12.03 -4.41
C PHE A 506 -16.09 -11.52 -4.77
N TYR A 507 -16.29 -11.08 -6.01
CA TYR A 507 -17.55 -10.46 -6.44
C TYR A 507 -18.67 -11.47 -6.67
N GLU A 508 -18.33 -12.76 -6.84
CA GLU A 508 -19.29 -13.87 -6.92
C GLU A 508 -19.66 -14.42 -5.55
N MET A 509 -18.89 -14.10 -4.48
CA MET A 509 -19.23 -14.50 -3.12
C MET A 509 -20.45 -13.74 -2.61
N PRO A 510 -21.32 -14.35 -1.78
CA PRO A 510 -22.40 -13.63 -1.11
C PRO A 510 -21.84 -12.52 -0.20
N GLU A 511 -22.57 -11.39 -0.11
CA GLU A 511 -22.15 -10.23 0.70
C GLU A 511 -22.08 -10.55 2.20
N GLU A 512 -22.95 -11.42 2.69
CA GLU A 512 -22.92 -11.96 4.05
C GLU A 512 -22.28 -13.36 4.05
N PRO A 513 -21.36 -13.62 4.99
CA PRO A 513 -20.64 -14.88 5.04
C PRO A 513 -21.56 -16.04 5.43
N GLU A 514 -21.42 -17.19 4.78
CA GLU A 514 -22.14 -18.42 5.11
C GLU A 514 -21.73 -18.92 6.50
N ILE A 515 -22.70 -19.03 7.40
CA ILE A 515 -22.53 -19.61 8.75
C ILE A 515 -22.84 -21.10 8.65
N TYR A 516 -21.86 -21.96 8.98
CA TYR A 516 -22.06 -23.41 8.96
C TYR A 516 -22.16 -24.03 10.34
N ASP A 517 -21.73 -23.31 11.40
CA ASP A 517 -21.74 -23.75 12.78
C ASP A 517 -21.62 -22.56 13.73
N THR A 518 -21.83 -22.78 15.03
CA THR A 518 -21.61 -21.79 16.08
C THR A 518 -20.72 -22.34 17.18
N TYR A 519 -20.08 -21.45 17.95
CA TYR A 519 -19.33 -21.83 19.15
C TYR A 519 -19.57 -20.84 20.28
N THR A 520 -19.57 -21.31 21.50
CA THR A 520 -19.73 -20.48 22.68
C THR A 520 -18.37 -20.05 23.25
N LYS A 521 -18.26 -18.79 23.66
CA LYS A 521 -17.06 -18.27 24.33
C LYS A 521 -17.45 -17.46 25.56
N ARG A 522 -16.71 -17.67 26.63
CA ARG A 522 -16.81 -16.83 27.83
C ARG A 522 -16.08 -15.53 27.60
N ILE A 523 -16.78 -14.40 27.67
CA ILE A 523 -16.22 -13.06 27.57
C ILE A 523 -16.41 -12.33 28.89
N LYS A 524 -15.41 -11.54 29.29
CA LYS A 524 -15.49 -10.66 30.45
C LYS A 524 -16.03 -9.31 29.99
N ILE A 525 -17.14 -8.88 30.55
CA ILE A 525 -17.75 -7.57 30.32
C ILE A 525 -17.53 -6.73 31.56
N LYS A 526 -17.07 -5.49 31.40
CA LYS A 526 -16.87 -4.56 32.48
C LYS A 526 -18.18 -3.83 32.76
N GLU A 527 -18.78 -4.07 33.94
CA GLU A 527 -19.95 -3.35 34.45
C GLU A 527 -19.51 -2.45 35.61
N GLY A 528 -19.29 -1.16 35.33
CA GLY A 528 -18.75 -0.23 36.34
C GLY A 528 -17.33 -0.61 36.76
N GLU A 529 -17.12 -0.90 38.05
CA GLU A 529 -15.83 -1.35 38.62
C GLU A 529 -15.67 -2.88 38.65
N THR A 530 -16.71 -3.64 38.36
CA THR A 530 -16.73 -5.11 38.41
C THR A 530 -16.67 -5.75 37.03
N TRP A 531 -16.16 -7.00 36.98
CA TRP A 531 -16.13 -7.81 35.76
C TRP A 531 -17.15 -8.94 35.86
N ARG A 532 -18.10 -8.95 34.93
CA ARG A 532 -19.03 -10.07 34.76
C ARG A 532 -18.56 -10.99 33.63
N THR A 533 -18.68 -12.29 33.82
CA THR A 533 -18.41 -13.27 32.77
C THR A 533 -19.74 -13.66 32.10
N GLU A 534 -19.84 -13.42 30.82
CA GLU A 534 -21.00 -13.80 30.00
C GLU A 534 -20.59 -14.84 28.97
N VAL A 535 -21.46 -15.79 28.68
CA VAL A 535 -21.26 -16.77 27.60
C VAL A 535 -21.97 -16.23 26.38
N LYS A 536 -21.19 -15.92 25.35
CA LYS A 536 -21.71 -15.46 24.04
C LYS A 536 -21.46 -16.51 22.97
N GLU A 537 -22.44 -16.68 22.13
CA GLU A 537 -22.39 -17.52 20.95
C GLU A 537 -21.80 -16.73 19.77
N PHE A 538 -20.89 -17.34 19.03
CA PHE A 538 -20.22 -16.76 17.88
C PHE A 538 -20.36 -17.65 16.66
N PRO A 539 -20.61 -17.10 15.47
CA PRO A 539 -20.73 -17.87 14.25
C PRO A 539 -19.38 -18.41 13.77
N LYS A 540 -19.39 -19.61 13.19
CA LYS A 540 -18.31 -20.15 12.38
C LYS A 540 -18.66 -19.95 10.91
N TYR A 541 -17.81 -19.19 10.22
CA TYR A 541 -18.00 -18.86 8.80
C TYR A 541 -17.28 -19.86 7.90
N ARG A 542 -17.90 -20.16 6.76
CA ARG A 542 -17.25 -20.94 5.70
C ARG A 542 -16.10 -20.12 5.10
N ILE A 543 -14.90 -20.66 5.17
CA ILE A 543 -13.69 -19.98 4.72
C ILE A 543 -13.50 -20.19 3.21
N LYS A 544 -13.17 -19.12 2.53
CA LYS A 544 -12.87 -19.02 1.10
C LYS A 544 -11.45 -18.50 0.91
N ARG A 545 -10.94 -18.53 -0.31
CA ARG A 545 -9.62 -17.96 -0.64
C ARG A 545 -9.73 -17.05 -1.85
N ILE A 546 -9.11 -15.89 -1.77
CA ILE A 546 -8.93 -14.96 -2.88
C ILE A 546 -7.45 -14.77 -3.17
N SER A 547 -7.11 -14.31 -4.38
CA SER A 547 -5.75 -13.92 -4.74
C SER A 547 -5.72 -12.58 -5.46
N GLY A 548 -4.60 -11.88 -5.34
CA GLY A 548 -4.43 -10.60 -6.03
C GLY A 548 -3.03 -10.01 -5.83
N THR A 549 -2.77 -8.95 -6.57
CA THR A 549 -1.56 -8.13 -6.47
C THR A 549 -1.78 -7.02 -5.46
N VAL A 550 -0.85 -6.85 -4.52
CA VAL A 550 -0.89 -5.78 -3.51
C VAL A 550 -0.70 -4.43 -4.19
N LEU A 551 -1.69 -3.55 -4.06
CA LEU A 551 -1.64 -2.17 -4.52
C LEU A 551 -1.15 -1.24 -3.43
N ASP A 552 -1.76 -1.35 -2.24
CA ASP A 552 -1.48 -0.48 -1.12
C ASP A 552 -1.81 -1.16 0.21
N LYS A 553 -1.38 -0.54 1.32
CA LYS A 553 -1.70 -0.98 2.69
C LYS A 553 -1.92 0.20 3.62
N ASN A 554 -2.91 0.07 4.48
CA ASN A 554 -3.17 1.01 5.56
C ASN A 554 -2.79 0.35 6.90
N LYS A 555 -1.72 0.83 7.53
CA LYS A 555 -1.18 0.26 8.78
C LYS A 555 -2.12 0.48 9.97
N ASP A 556 -2.74 1.64 10.06
CA ASP A 556 -3.61 2.00 11.18
C ASP A 556 -4.90 1.18 11.16
N LYS A 557 -5.44 0.99 9.97
CA LYS A 557 -6.65 0.20 9.76
C LYS A 557 -6.36 -1.30 9.54
N HIS A 558 -5.11 -1.75 9.46
CA HIS A 558 -4.71 -3.12 9.12
C HIS A 558 -5.39 -3.64 7.83
N LEU A 559 -5.47 -2.79 6.82
CA LEU A 559 -6.05 -3.08 5.52
C LEU A 559 -4.96 -3.27 4.47
N VAL A 560 -5.19 -4.17 3.54
CA VAL A 560 -4.38 -4.35 2.33
C VAL A 560 -5.31 -4.31 1.13
N THR A 561 -5.01 -3.45 0.19
CA THR A 561 -5.76 -3.34 -1.07
C THR A 561 -5.15 -4.28 -2.10
N LEU A 562 -5.93 -5.19 -2.63
CA LEU A 562 -5.52 -6.17 -3.65
C LEU A 562 -6.21 -5.89 -4.98
N LEU A 563 -5.46 -5.92 -6.07
CA LEU A 563 -5.99 -6.06 -7.40
C LEU A 563 -6.13 -7.55 -7.71
N THR A 564 -7.36 -8.04 -7.77
CA THR A 564 -7.70 -9.40 -8.19
C THR A 564 -7.88 -9.45 -9.72
N LYS A 565 -8.15 -10.62 -10.28
CA LYS A 565 -8.45 -10.76 -11.73
C LYS A 565 -9.69 -9.98 -12.17
N THR A 566 -10.62 -9.73 -11.24
CA THR A 566 -11.97 -9.19 -11.53
C THR A 566 -12.18 -7.78 -10.96
N GLY A 567 -11.29 -7.30 -10.11
CA GLY A 567 -11.39 -5.95 -9.54
C GLY A 567 -10.55 -5.76 -8.30
N VAL A 568 -10.74 -4.63 -7.62
CA VAL A 568 -9.99 -4.26 -6.42
C VAL A 568 -10.75 -4.66 -5.16
N VAL A 569 -10.08 -5.34 -4.24
CA VAL A 569 -10.65 -5.87 -2.99
C VAL A 569 -9.86 -5.36 -1.80
N MET A 570 -10.55 -4.83 -0.80
CA MET A 570 -9.95 -4.51 0.49
C MET A 570 -9.93 -5.73 1.40
N VAL A 571 -8.76 -6.09 1.89
CA VAL A 571 -8.56 -7.22 2.82
C VAL A 571 -8.23 -6.70 4.21
N LYS A 572 -9.09 -7.03 5.18
CA LYS A 572 -8.91 -6.68 6.60
C LYS A 572 -8.23 -7.80 7.34
N PHE A 573 -7.06 -7.54 7.87
CA PHE A 573 -6.32 -8.43 8.75
C PHE A 573 -6.54 -8.09 10.22
N SER A 574 -6.39 -9.07 11.11
CA SER A 574 -6.19 -8.79 12.54
C SER A 574 -4.83 -8.08 12.73
N LYS A 575 -4.69 -7.31 13.83
CA LYS A 575 -3.44 -6.58 14.13
C LYS A 575 -2.20 -7.50 14.11
N GLY A 576 -2.31 -8.66 14.74
CA GLY A 576 -1.18 -9.61 14.80
C GLY A 576 -0.79 -10.16 13.44
N GLN A 577 -1.77 -10.55 12.61
CA GLN A 577 -1.51 -11.04 11.25
C GLN A 577 -0.91 -9.93 10.37
N PHE A 578 -1.46 -8.72 10.44
CA PHE A 578 -0.96 -7.60 9.65
C PHE A 578 0.51 -7.34 9.97
N VAL A 579 0.87 -7.21 11.25
CA VAL A 579 2.25 -6.98 11.68
C VAL A 579 3.15 -8.14 11.24
N HIS A 580 2.72 -9.38 11.40
CA HIS A 580 3.48 -10.58 11.01
C HIS A 580 3.84 -10.57 9.52
N TYR A 581 2.90 -10.28 8.63
CA TYR A 581 3.17 -10.29 7.19
C TYR A 581 3.80 -8.99 6.66
N ASP A 582 3.61 -7.86 7.37
CA ASP A 582 4.16 -6.57 6.96
C ASP A 582 5.59 -6.31 7.42
N GLN A 583 6.08 -6.99 8.46
CA GLN A 583 7.44 -6.79 8.97
C GLN A 583 8.52 -7.19 7.95
N GLN A 584 9.65 -6.50 7.98
CA GLN A 584 10.87 -6.88 7.27
C GLN A 584 11.75 -7.72 8.20
N ILE A 585 12.21 -8.86 7.73
CA ILE A 585 13.10 -9.76 8.45
C ILE A 585 14.54 -9.49 7.99
N SER A 586 15.43 -9.23 8.94
CA SER A 586 16.84 -8.92 8.67
C SER A 586 17.75 -9.66 9.65
N SER A 587 18.94 -10.01 9.23
CA SER A 587 20.04 -10.50 10.06
C SER A 587 21.18 -9.48 10.09
N ILE A 588 22.08 -9.64 11.04
CA ILE A 588 23.35 -8.91 11.09
C ILE A 588 24.42 -9.89 10.63
N ASP A 589 25.22 -9.52 9.63
CA ASP A 589 26.35 -10.35 9.16
C ASP A 589 27.55 -10.28 10.12
N GLU A 590 28.57 -11.10 9.87
CA GLU A 590 29.80 -11.18 10.69
C GLU A 590 30.54 -9.84 10.76
N ASN A 591 30.29 -8.93 9.82
CA ASN A 591 30.89 -7.59 9.76
C ASN A 591 30.02 -6.50 10.42
N GLY A 592 28.90 -6.87 11.05
CA GLY A 592 27.97 -5.94 11.69
C GLY A 592 27.00 -5.23 10.73
N ASN A 593 26.95 -5.60 9.44
CA ASN A 593 26.06 -5.01 8.46
C ASN A 593 24.68 -5.67 8.51
N LYS A 594 23.63 -4.85 8.38
CA LYS A 594 22.25 -5.34 8.33
C LYS A 594 21.92 -5.91 6.94
N LYS A 595 21.71 -7.25 6.87
CA LYS A 595 21.28 -7.95 5.65
C LYS A 595 19.77 -8.24 5.73
N VAL A 596 19.01 -7.80 4.72
CA VAL A 596 17.58 -8.10 4.61
C VAL A 596 17.41 -9.52 4.08
N LEU A 597 16.80 -10.40 4.87
CA LEU A 597 16.53 -11.79 4.51
C LEU A 597 15.18 -11.94 3.80
N GLU A 598 14.16 -11.26 4.32
CA GLU A 598 12.82 -11.27 3.75
C GLU A 598 12.15 -9.91 3.89
N LYS A 599 11.55 -9.43 2.79
CA LYS A 599 10.80 -8.17 2.76
C LYS A 599 9.35 -8.39 3.19
N SER A 600 8.63 -7.28 3.50
CA SER A 600 7.19 -7.30 3.73
C SER A 600 6.46 -8.02 2.59
N TRP A 601 5.53 -8.92 2.94
CA TRP A 601 4.63 -9.54 1.95
C TRP A 601 3.60 -8.56 1.41
N PHE A 602 3.29 -7.51 2.17
CA PHE A 602 2.39 -6.43 1.76
C PHE A 602 3.11 -5.29 1.04
N LYS A 603 4.23 -5.59 0.39
CA LYS A 603 4.88 -4.64 -0.51
C LYS A 603 4.08 -4.57 -1.81
N ARG A 604 3.89 -3.36 -2.34
CA ARG A 604 3.25 -3.13 -3.65
C ARG A 604 3.88 -4.01 -4.74
N GLY A 605 3.05 -4.58 -5.60
CA GLY A 605 3.46 -5.48 -6.66
C GLY A 605 3.65 -6.94 -6.22
N ASN A 606 3.65 -7.25 -4.91
CA ASN A 606 3.63 -8.62 -4.46
C ASN A 606 2.27 -9.27 -4.72
N LYS A 607 2.28 -10.54 -5.06
CA LYS A 607 1.07 -11.34 -5.27
C LYS A 607 0.85 -12.21 -4.07
N ILE A 608 -0.34 -12.14 -3.49
CA ILE A 608 -0.70 -12.94 -2.32
C ILE A 608 -2.02 -13.67 -2.54
N ALA A 609 -2.17 -14.82 -1.86
CA ALA A 609 -3.45 -15.46 -1.71
C ALA A 609 -3.82 -15.47 -0.23
N VAL A 610 -5.06 -15.10 0.09
CA VAL A 610 -5.54 -14.90 1.46
C VAL A 610 -6.81 -15.72 1.69
N CYS A 611 -6.87 -16.43 2.83
CA CYS A 611 -8.04 -17.15 3.28
C CYS A 611 -8.88 -16.27 4.21
N GLY A 612 -10.19 -16.35 4.06
CA GLY A 612 -11.10 -15.54 4.84
C GLY A 612 -12.54 -15.69 4.36
N TYR A 613 -13.31 -14.65 4.59
CA TYR A 613 -14.71 -14.60 4.16
C TYR A 613 -15.06 -13.17 3.73
N ARG A 614 -16.02 -13.05 2.82
CA ARG A 614 -16.58 -11.75 2.44
C ARG A 614 -17.57 -11.29 3.52
N GLN A 615 -17.47 -10.02 3.87
CA GLN A 615 -18.48 -9.31 4.66
C GLN A 615 -18.69 -7.94 4.02
N ASN A 616 -19.81 -7.78 3.37
CA ASN A 616 -20.10 -6.63 2.48
C ASN A 616 -19.00 -6.46 1.42
N ASP A 617 -18.37 -5.29 1.36
CA ASP A 617 -17.31 -4.95 0.39
C ASP A 617 -15.89 -5.23 0.91
N ILE A 618 -15.75 -5.90 2.04
CA ILE A 618 -14.46 -6.23 2.64
C ILE A 618 -14.27 -7.74 2.73
N PHE A 619 -13.08 -8.21 2.36
CA PHE A 619 -12.65 -9.57 2.65
C PHE A 619 -11.93 -9.61 3.99
N ARG A 620 -12.45 -10.36 4.97
CA ARG A 620 -11.86 -10.51 6.30
C ARG A 620 -10.95 -11.72 6.34
N ALA A 621 -9.65 -11.48 6.48
CA ALA A 621 -8.66 -12.55 6.61
C ALA A 621 -8.92 -13.38 7.87
N TYR A 622 -8.99 -14.72 7.70
CA TYR A 622 -9.19 -15.64 8.80
C TYR A 622 -7.90 -15.85 9.59
N LYS A 623 -8.03 -15.81 10.92
CA LYS A 623 -6.87 -15.81 11.81
C LYS A 623 -6.30 -17.21 12.04
N TYR A 624 -7.15 -18.22 12.02
CA TYR A 624 -6.80 -19.58 12.42
C TYR A 624 -6.65 -20.49 11.21
N ALA A 625 -5.89 -21.59 11.38
CA ALA A 625 -5.90 -22.66 10.39
C ALA A 625 -7.29 -23.28 10.31
N ASP A 626 -7.72 -23.60 9.11
CA ASP A 626 -8.97 -24.28 8.81
C ASP A 626 -8.69 -25.66 8.21
N SER A 627 -9.66 -26.58 8.26
CA SER A 627 -9.50 -27.91 7.69
C SER A 627 -9.20 -27.89 6.19
N ALA A 628 -9.74 -26.90 5.47
CA ALA A 628 -9.48 -26.72 4.04
C ALA A 628 -8.21 -25.90 3.75
N TYR A 629 -7.81 -24.98 4.67
CA TYR A 629 -6.73 -24.04 4.44
C TYR A 629 -5.79 -23.94 5.64
N LYS A 630 -4.64 -24.60 5.56
CA LYS A 630 -3.63 -24.61 6.63
C LYS A 630 -3.00 -23.25 6.89
N HIS A 631 -2.89 -22.39 5.87
CA HIS A 631 -2.23 -21.09 5.94
C HIS A 631 -3.19 -19.98 5.58
N SER A 632 -3.25 -18.94 6.40
CA SER A 632 -4.15 -17.79 6.19
C SER A 632 -3.70 -16.86 5.07
N CYS A 633 -2.41 -16.83 4.76
CA CYS A 633 -1.84 -16.03 3.68
C CYS A 633 -0.66 -16.76 3.03
N MET A 634 -0.48 -16.62 1.73
CA MET A 634 0.64 -17.14 0.96
C MET A 634 1.20 -16.04 0.07
N LEU A 635 2.54 -15.97 -0.07
CA LEU A 635 3.20 -15.11 -1.03
C LEU A 635 3.46 -15.89 -2.32
N ILE A 636 2.81 -15.52 -3.42
CA ILE A 636 2.99 -16.12 -4.75
C ILE A 636 4.23 -15.50 -5.40
N LYS A 637 5.27 -16.31 -5.56
CA LYS A 637 6.54 -15.87 -6.17
C LYS A 637 6.51 -15.91 -7.69
N LYS A 638 5.87 -16.96 -8.25
CA LYS A 638 5.80 -17.19 -9.70
C LYS A 638 4.54 -17.99 -10.03
N VAL A 639 3.94 -17.68 -11.17
CA VAL A 639 2.98 -18.56 -11.86
C VAL A 639 3.73 -19.20 -13.00
N ASN A 640 3.71 -20.52 -13.07
CA ASN A 640 4.37 -21.30 -14.12
C ASN A 640 3.46 -21.38 -15.35
N ASP A 641 4.03 -21.78 -16.48
CA ASP A 641 3.30 -21.89 -17.76
C ASP A 641 2.14 -22.90 -17.72
N ASP A 642 2.24 -23.92 -16.87
CA ASP A 642 1.20 -24.90 -16.64
C ASP A 642 0.07 -24.40 -15.68
N GLY A 643 0.17 -23.17 -15.19
CA GLY A 643 -0.77 -22.55 -14.26
C GLY A 643 -0.56 -22.92 -12.79
N SER A 644 0.48 -23.71 -12.47
CA SER A 644 0.90 -23.96 -11.11
C SER A 644 1.63 -22.74 -10.52
N ILE A 645 1.68 -22.65 -9.18
CA ILE A 645 2.36 -21.53 -8.50
C ILE A 645 3.56 -22.01 -7.66
N LEU A 646 4.59 -21.19 -7.64
CA LEU A 646 5.63 -21.25 -6.62
C LEU A 646 5.28 -20.21 -5.54
N ALA A 647 5.01 -20.66 -4.31
CA ALA A 647 4.59 -19.79 -3.23
C ALA A 647 5.36 -20.07 -1.93
N SER A 648 5.57 -19.03 -1.13
CA SER A 648 5.95 -19.15 0.28
C SER A 648 4.68 -19.17 1.12
N VAL A 649 4.53 -20.18 1.97
CA VAL A 649 3.37 -20.36 2.86
C VAL A 649 3.66 -19.88 4.28
N GLU A 650 4.93 -19.85 4.67
CA GLU A 650 5.41 -19.38 5.97
C GLU A 650 6.48 -18.33 5.80
N ARG A 651 6.54 -17.40 6.74
CA ARG A 651 7.61 -16.41 6.84
C ARG A 651 8.85 -17.04 7.46
N LEU A 652 10.03 -16.51 7.10
CA LEU A 652 11.29 -16.93 7.71
C LEU A 652 11.20 -16.75 9.24
N ASN A 653 11.59 -17.79 9.97
CA ASN A 653 11.71 -17.76 11.42
C ASN A 653 13.19 -17.56 11.79
N ILE A 654 13.53 -16.43 12.44
CA ILE A 654 14.93 -16.10 12.79
C ILE A 654 15.37 -16.89 14.04
N ASN A 655 14.44 -17.57 14.70
CA ASN A 655 14.69 -18.30 15.95
C ASN A 655 14.96 -19.81 15.72
N GLU A 656 15.05 -20.25 14.47
CA GLU A 656 15.58 -21.53 14.04
C GLU A 656 16.91 -21.32 13.27
#